data_01d87852fd91f4814b1ceebf8ea9314c
#
_entry.id   01d87852fd91f4814b1ceebf8ea9314c
#
_cell.length_a   1.000
_cell.length_b   1.000
_cell.length_c   1.000
_cell.angle_alpha   90.00
_cell.angle_beta   90.00
_cell.angle_gamma   90.00
#
_symmetry.space_group_name_H-M   'P 1'
#
loop_
_entity.id
_entity.type
_entity.pdbx_description
1 polymer ?
#
loop_
_entity_poly.entity_id
_entity_poly.type
_entity_poly.pdbx_seq_one_letter_code
_entity_poly.pdbx_strand_id
1 'polypeptide(L)'
;MPLDPYVSCPCGSGKKFKWCCAPFFPQVEKAFEQDRLGQHETALGTIQELTKSHADQPAVWGYYAQFLYNLGGMQQAQGDQAKYIEQAEGALSQALALNPNFGMAHFLRGMFRQNEGEMIGALMLFRKAADAYDPEAADQLAHVYELIFRTELMLNRPVAARAALERAVSFQPGDQEAREQFEGLFGAASRLPACARKAYNFRPTAKPVPAAAATGKFSDARAAFETLTKLTPGDPAAWFNLGVVLAWVGDQPKAVEALQQSVALETDDRRAEEAAALSEVLRCGAGMENDADYLEHGFFLPIRDPQPIMAWLQEMDRTRRLLGVQTNEEQGSVSAMVVEELPSLLAVGGTTLSKVVAKLTVAQGVIRVWHPTREAAAKLADEVRTRVTLAVEAPVETTTPINFADVAIEALAYPSQTTDLAQAEEKLRAHARHFFEDVWALRPLKSLGGNTPLDAVGSSLMRKRVFGAVAFVADCFTGTVPQKRIGTQVVPMDVYDFAALRHKLGLEYVSAAPPHVDVPADAPPPPPAPVVAPAKREIAALNAAELAGLDVAALSPDEAEQAMRAALKLDARELAVAFARAGVMKPFDAAKPDRYPLYATAITGAVAEGDAGKAVELAEAGERYDADHNGGGRAVEFGLKKAQLFVKLKDTARAAAAFDALIAGHPDEGKFYSTAAEEMLRMKDGPRAKAFAERGLAKAREAGNRDLEGHCLELQAAAQRAG
;
A
#
# COMPACT_ATOMS: atom_id res chain seq x y z
N MET A 1 -19.72 31.30 -25.96
CA MET A 1 -20.82 30.80 -26.86
C MET A 1 -21.83 30.08 -26.01
N PRO A 2 -23.13 30.25 -26.23
CA PRO A 2 -24.12 29.45 -25.49
C PRO A 2 -23.93 27.96 -25.80
N LEU A 3 -23.99 27.13 -24.75
CA LEU A 3 -23.91 25.67 -24.90
C LEU A 3 -25.04 25.16 -25.79
N ASP A 4 -24.73 24.23 -26.69
CA ASP A 4 -25.76 23.54 -27.47
C ASP A 4 -26.74 22.83 -26.53
N PRO A 5 -28.05 23.09 -26.63
CA PRO A 5 -29.07 22.46 -25.77
C PRO A 5 -29.07 20.93 -25.78
N TYR A 6 -28.51 20.31 -26.80
CA TYR A 6 -28.52 18.85 -26.98
C TYR A 6 -27.20 18.15 -26.66
N VAL A 7 -26.18 18.85 -26.22
CA VAL A 7 -24.97 18.21 -25.68
C VAL A 7 -25.26 17.55 -24.34
N SER A 8 -24.42 16.62 -23.92
CA SER A 8 -24.44 16.06 -22.57
C SER A 8 -24.23 17.16 -21.55
N CYS A 9 -24.97 17.12 -20.45
CA CYS A 9 -24.94 18.20 -19.46
C CYS A 9 -23.55 18.31 -18.80
N PRO A 10 -22.97 19.52 -18.69
CA PRO A 10 -21.66 19.72 -18.05
C PRO A 10 -21.59 19.22 -16.58
N CYS A 11 -22.72 19.06 -15.91
CA CYS A 11 -22.75 18.48 -14.56
C CYS A 11 -22.48 16.96 -14.53
N GLY A 12 -22.34 16.29 -15.68
CA GLY A 12 -22.06 14.87 -15.78
C GLY A 12 -23.23 13.95 -15.45
N SER A 13 -24.48 14.47 -15.44
CA SER A 13 -25.67 13.71 -15.06
C SER A 13 -26.14 12.68 -16.10
N GLY A 14 -25.55 12.63 -17.30
CA GLY A 14 -26.02 11.83 -18.43
C GLY A 14 -27.26 12.38 -19.14
N LYS A 15 -27.88 13.44 -18.63
CA LYS A 15 -29.01 14.10 -19.28
C LYS A 15 -28.51 15.12 -20.30
N LYS A 16 -29.31 15.41 -21.32
CA LYS A 16 -29.05 16.53 -22.23
C LYS A 16 -29.15 17.85 -21.48
N PHE A 17 -28.29 18.83 -21.80
CA PHE A 17 -28.18 20.12 -21.11
C PHE A 17 -29.53 20.81 -20.94
N LYS A 18 -30.36 20.88 -21.99
CA LYS A 18 -31.67 21.55 -21.95
C LYS A 18 -32.65 20.97 -20.93
N TRP A 19 -32.50 19.69 -20.57
CA TRP A 19 -33.39 19.00 -19.62
C TRP A 19 -32.74 18.81 -18.23
N CYS A 20 -31.59 19.44 -18.01
CA CYS A 20 -30.86 19.36 -16.75
C CYS A 20 -30.53 20.77 -16.23
N CYS A 21 -29.36 21.29 -16.52
CA CYS A 21 -28.88 22.55 -15.94
C CYS A 21 -29.33 23.80 -16.70
N ALA A 22 -29.79 23.72 -17.96
CA ALA A 22 -30.15 24.87 -18.77
C ALA A 22 -31.05 25.91 -18.08
N PRO A 23 -32.06 25.50 -17.26
CA PRO A 23 -32.95 26.47 -16.61
C PRO A 23 -32.24 27.45 -15.64
N PHE A 24 -31.17 27.03 -15.00
CA PHE A 24 -30.43 27.83 -14.00
C PHE A 24 -28.97 28.10 -14.39
N PHE A 25 -28.49 27.53 -15.47
CA PHE A 25 -27.07 27.63 -15.88
C PHE A 25 -26.61 29.07 -16.16
N PRO A 26 -27.44 29.97 -16.72
CA PRO A 26 -27.04 31.39 -16.87
C PRO A 26 -26.66 32.07 -15.55
N GLN A 27 -27.30 31.67 -14.43
CA GLN A 27 -26.92 32.17 -13.10
C GLN A 27 -25.63 31.55 -12.61
N VAL A 28 -25.37 30.27 -12.95
CA VAL A 28 -24.10 29.61 -12.66
C VAL A 28 -22.96 30.26 -13.43
N GLU A 29 -23.12 30.52 -14.74
CA GLU A 29 -22.15 31.27 -15.55
C GLU A 29 -21.87 32.64 -14.99
N LYS A 30 -22.93 33.38 -14.59
CA LYS A 30 -22.80 34.68 -13.94
C LYS A 30 -21.98 34.60 -12.65
N ALA A 31 -22.20 33.58 -11.82
CA ALA A 31 -21.45 33.41 -10.59
C ALA A 31 -19.97 33.11 -10.87
N PHE A 32 -19.65 32.27 -11.86
CA PHE A 32 -18.25 32.02 -12.27
C PHE A 32 -17.59 33.32 -12.79
N GLU A 33 -18.30 34.14 -13.54
CA GLU A 33 -17.75 35.42 -14.00
C GLU A 33 -17.52 36.41 -12.84
N GLN A 34 -18.44 36.46 -11.86
CA GLN A 34 -18.27 37.24 -10.63
C GLN A 34 -17.06 36.77 -9.83
N ASP A 35 -16.88 35.45 -9.69
CA ASP A 35 -15.74 34.85 -8.99
C ASP A 35 -14.41 35.18 -9.68
N ARG A 36 -14.36 35.09 -11.02
CA ARG A 36 -13.20 35.48 -11.83
C ARG A 36 -12.82 36.95 -11.69
N LEU A 37 -13.81 37.83 -11.46
CA LEU A 37 -13.63 39.25 -11.22
C LEU A 37 -13.28 39.59 -9.75
N GLY A 38 -13.06 38.59 -8.90
CA GLY A 38 -12.74 38.75 -7.48
C GLY A 38 -13.95 39.06 -6.59
N GLN A 39 -15.18 38.95 -7.12
CA GLN A 39 -16.43 39.21 -6.39
C GLN A 39 -16.96 37.93 -5.73
N HIS A 40 -16.12 37.24 -4.96
CA HIS A 40 -16.35 35.89 -4.45
C HIS A 40 -17.61 35.73 -3.58
N GLU A 41 -17.87 36.71 -2.68
CA GLU A 41 -19.08 36.71 -1.85
C GLU A 41 -20.35 36.92 -2.67
N THR A 42 -20.28 37.78 -3.70
CA THR A 42 -21.42 38.03 -4.62
C THR A 42 -21.70 36.76 -5.45
N ALA A 43 -20.66 36.08 -5.92
CA ALA A 43 -20.75 34.82 -6.63
C ALA A 43 -21.41 33.78 -5.76
N LEU A 44 -20.95 33.60 -4.53
CA LEU A 44 -21.54 32.66 -3.55
C LEU A 44 -23.02 33.01 -3.30
N GLY A 45 -23.38 34.25 -3.09
CA GLY A 45 -24.76 34.69 -2.91
C GLY A 45 -25.66 34.38 -4.12
N THR A 46 -25.14 34.52 -5.36
CA THR A 46 -25.85 34.12 -6.59
C THR A 46 -26.18 32.62 -6.61
N ILE A 47 -25.22 31.76 -6.24
CA ILE A 47 -25.46 30.32 -6.19
C ILE A 47 -26.35 29.96 -5.00
N GLN A 48 -26.22 30.62 -3.85
CA GLN A 48 -27.08 30.37 -2.68
C GLN A 48 -28.57 30.65 -2.99
N GLU A 49 -28.90 31.64 -3.79
CA GLU A 49 -30.28 31.85 -4.22
C GLU A 49 -30.80 30.70 -5.12
N LEU A 50 -29.91 30.08 -5.91
CA LEU A 50 -30.26 28.89 -6.68
C LEU A 50 -30.61 27.69 -5.80
N THR A 51 -29.97 27.51 -4.63
CA THR A 51 -30.34 26.43 -3.71
C THR A 51 -31.75 26.54 -3.16
N LYS A 52 -32.31 27.76 -3.15
CA LYS A 52 -33.72 28.00 -2.72
C LYS A 52 -34.71 27.73 -3.85
N SER A 53 -34.37 28.16 -5.08
CA SER A 53 -35.27 28.04 -6.24
C SER A 53 -35.21 26.69 -6.96
N HIS A 54 -34.09 25.97 -6.84
CA HIS A 54 -33.81 24.69 -7.50
C HIS A 54 -33.24 23.67 -6.52
N ALA A 55 -33.81 23.58 -5.32
CA ALA A 55 -33.37 22.72 -4.24
C ALA A 55 -33.37 21.22 -4.56
N ASP A 56 -34.15 20.80 -5.56
CA ASP A 56 -34.26 19.45 -6.06
C ASP A 56 -33.17 19.04 -7.07
N GLN A 57 -32.30 19.97 -7.45
CA GLN A 57 -31.27 19.76 -8.47
C GLN A 57 -29.92 19.47 -7.82
N PRO A 58 -29.36 18.25 -7.93
CA PRO A 58 -28.05 17.89 -7.35
C PRO A 58 -26.92 18.81 -7.81
N ALA A 59 -26.96 19.27 -9.08
CA ALA A 59 -25.94 20.14 -9.65
C ALA A 59 -25.86 21.49 -8.95
N VAL A 60 -26.97 22.05 -8.51
CA VAL A 60 -27.01 23.34 -7.79
C VAL A 60 -26.26 23.23 -6.46
N TRP A 61 -26.46 22.14 -5.73
CA TRP A 61 -25.74 21.85 -4.49
C TRP A 61 -24.26 21.59 -4.74
N GLY A 62 -23.90 20.94 -5.86
CA GLY A 62 -22.52 20.76 -6.29
C GLY A 62 -21.81 22.10 -6.54
N TYR A 63 -22.42 22.99 -7.33
CA TYR A 63 -21.88 24.34 -7.55
C TYR A 63 -21.79 25.13 -6.25
N TYR A 64 -22.80 25.07 -5.39
CA TYR A 64 -22.78 25.76 -4.10
C TYR A 64 -21.58 25.28 -3.24
N ALA A 65 -21.35 23.97 -3.17
CA ALA A 65 -20.20 23.43 -2.48
C ALA A 65 -18.87 23.90 -3.06
N GLN A 66 -18.75 23.97 -4.38
CA GLN A 66 -17.53 24.47 -5.05
C GLN A 66 -17.21 25.91 -4.68
N PHE A 67 -18.21 26.80 -4.72
CA PHE A 67 -18.02 28.21 -4.36
C PHE A 67 -17.69 28.40 -2.87
N LEU A 68 -18.35 27.63 -1.99
CA LEU A 68 -18.02 27.62 -0.55
C LEU A 68 -16.57 27.19 -0.31
N TYR A 69 -16.12 26.13 -0.96
CA TYR A 69 -14.76 25.62 -0.80
C TYR A 69 -13.71 26.60 -1.32
N ASN A 70 -13.94 27.21 -2.49
CA ASN A 70 -13.05 28.21 -3.05
C ASN A 70 -12.92 29.43 -2.12
N LEU A 71 -14.04 29.93 -1.62
CA LEU A 71 -14.04 31.05 -0.68
C LEU A 71 -13.33 30.70 0.63
N GLY A 72 -13.56 29.48 1.15
CA GLY A 72 -12.87 28.97 2.32
C GLY A 72 -11.34 28.94 2.17
N GLY A 73 -10.85 28.51 1.01
CA GLY A 73 -9.42 28.49 0.69
C GLY A 73 -8.76 29.86 0.64
N MET A 74 -9.54 30.94 0.46
CA MET A 74 -9.05 32.33 0.45
C MET A 74 -9.03 32.96 1.85
N GLN A 75 -9.66 32.35 2.85
CA GLN A 75 -9.70 32.90 4.21
C GLN A 75 -8.36 32.69 4.92
N GLN A 76 -7.85 33.76 5.54
CA GLN A 76 -6.59 33.71 6.31
C GLN A 76 -6.77 33.15 7.72
N ALA A 77 -7.98 33.22 8.28
CA ALA A 77 -8.28 32.71 9.62
C ALA A 77 -8.75 31.24 9.54
N GLN A 78 -8.08 30.34 10.24
CA GLN A 78 -8.41 28.89 10.23
C GLN A 78 -9.86 28.60 10.64
N GLY A 79 -10.43 29.37 11.57
CA GLY A 79 -11.81 29.16 12.01
C GLY A 79 -12.86 29.45 10.92
N ASP A 80 -12.62 30.47 10.10
CA ASP A 80 -13.52 30.79 8.99
C ASP A 80 -13.38 29.79 7.85
N GLN A 81 -12.15 29.35 7.56
CA GLN A 81 -11.89 28.29 6.59
C GLN A 81 -12.65 27.01 6.93
N ALA A 82 -12.55 26.53 8.17
CA ALA A 82 -13.21 25.31 8.61
C ALA A 82 -14.73 25.38 8.45
N LYS A 83 -15.34 26.52 8.73
CA LYS A 83 -16.78 26.75 8.56
C LYS A 83 -17.24 26.64 7.11
N TYR A 84 -16.48 27.19 6.17
CA TYR A 84 -16.81 27.09 4.74
C TYR A 84 -16.64 25.65 4.22
N ILE A 85 -15.60 24.94 4.68
CA ILE A 85 -15.40 23.52 4.32
C ILE A 85 -16.56 22.67 4.86
N GLU A 86 -16.99 22.86 6.11
CA GLU A 86 -18.12 22.15 6.69
C GLU A 86 -19.43 22.40 5.91
N GLN A 87 -19.67 23.65 5.53
CA GLN A 87 -20.84 24.00 4.71
C GLN A 87 -20.76 23.38 3.31
N ALA A 88 -19.58 23.35 2.70
CA ALA A 88 -19.35 22.70 1.40
C ALA A 88 -19.64 21.17 1.50
N GLU A 89 -19.13 20.50 2.53
CA GLU A 89 -19.42 19.09 2.78
C GLU A 89 -20.92 18.82 3.03
N GLY A 90 -21.61 19.73 3.73
CA GLY A 90 -23.05 19.72 3.92
C GLY A 90 -23.80 19.79 2.59
N ALA A 91 -23.38 20.71 1.69
CA ALA A 91 -23.96 20.86 0.36
C ALA A 91 -23.73 19.63 -0.53
N LEU A 92 -22.52 19.03 -0.50
CA LEU A 92 -22.25 17.77 -1.22
C LEU A 92 -23.09 16.61 -0.68
N SER A 93 -23.35 16.58 0.64
CA SER A 93 -24.24 15.59 1.23
C SER A 93 -25.67 15.74 0.74
N GLN A 94 -26.16 16.96 0.57
CA GLN A 94 -27.47 17.22 -0.06
C GLN A 94 -27.51 16.78 -1.52
N ALA A 95 -26.46 17.08 -2.30
CA ALA A 95 -26.37 16.62 -3.69
C ALA A 95 -26.45 15.08 -3.78
N LEU A 96 -25.74 14.37 -2.91
CA LEU A 96 -25.72 12.90 -2.87
C LEU A 96 -27.00 12.30 -2.29
N ALA A 97 -27.70 13.00 -1.41
CA ALA A 97 -29.03 12.59 -0.93
C ALA A 97 -30.07 12.62 -2.08
N LEU A 98 -29.96 13.62 -2.97
CA LEU A 98 -30.82 13.72 -4.16
C LEU A 98 -30.42 12.72 -5.25
N ASN A 99 -29.13 12.48 -5.43
CA ASN A 99 -28.62 11.49 -6.37
C ASN A 99 -27.32 10.86 -5.82
N PRO A 100 -27.38 9.63 -5.25
CA PRO A 100 -26.19 8.94 -4.72
C PRO A 100 -25.09 8.69 -5.74
N ASN A 101 -25.41 8.68 -7.03
CA ASN A 101 -24.47 8.48 -8.14
C ASN A 101 -24.18 9.81 -8.87
N PHE A 102 -24.18 10.94 -8.17
CA PHE A 102 -23.86 12.22 -8.79
C PHE A 102 -22.34 12.42 -8.86
N GLY A 103 -21.77 12.22 -10.06
CA GLY A 103 -20.32 12.24 -10.31
C GLY A 103 -19.61 13.51 -9.84
N MET A 104 -20.18 14.69 -10.09
CA MET A 104 -19.61 15.97 -9.65
C MET A 104 -19.46 16.05 -8.12
N ALA A 105 -20.40 15.53 -7.34
CA ALA A 105 -20.29 15.55 -5.88
C ALA A 105 -19.19 14.63 -5.37
N HIS A 106 -19.01 13.45 -5.95
CA HIS A 106 -17.89 12.57 -5.64
C HIS A 106 -16.55 13.19 -6.04
N PHE A 107 -16.49 13.83 -7.21
CA PHE A 107 -15.30 14.54 -7.70
C PHE A 107 -14.89 15.66 -6.75
N LEU A 108 -15.79 16.57 -6.41
CA LEU A 108 -15.49 17.70 -5.52
C LEU A 108 -15.06 17.24 -4.13
N ARG A 109 -15.74 16.23 -3.56
CA ARG A 109 -15.36 15.64 -2.28
C ARG A 109 -13.96 15.00 -2.37
N GLY A 110 -13.63 14.38 -3.50
CA GLY A 110 -12.29 13.85 -3.78
C GLY A 110 -11.23 14.96 -3.78
N MET A 111 -11.52 16.09 -4.40
CA MET A 111 -10.64 17.28 -4.40
C MET A 111 -10.42 17.81 -2.97
N PHE A 112 -11.47 17.86 -2.15
CA PHE A 112 -11.34 18.32 -0.76
C PHE A 112 -10.40 17.38 0.02
N ARG A 113 -10.60 16.05 -0.08
CA ARG A 113 -9.73 15.06 0.56
C ARG A 113 -8.27 15.14 0.08
N GLN A 114 -8.07 15.36 -1.20
CA GLN A 114 -6.72 15.52 -1.76
C GLN A 114 -6.00 16.74 -1.17
N ASN A 115 -6.69 17.87 -1.02
CA ASN A 115 -6.14 19.09 -0.44
C ASN A 115 -5.87 18.95 1.08
N GLU A 116 -6.60 18.05 1.77
CA GLU A 116 -6.34 17.66 3.16
C GLU A 116 -5.19 16.66 3.30
N GLY A 117 -4.60 16.20 2.18
CA GLY A 117 -3.55 15.19 2.17
C GLY A 117 -4.05 13.74 2.25
N GLU A 118 -5.36 13.52 2.29
CA GLU A 118 -5.98 12.19 2.35
C GLU A 118 -6.02 11.49 0.97
N MET A 119 -4.85 11.19 0.41
CA MET A 119 -4.71 10.71 -0.97
C MET A 119 -5.51 9.44 -1.27
N ILE A 120 -5.55 8.47 -0.35
CA ILE A 120 -6.31 7.22 -0.52
C ILE A 120 -7.82 7.49 -0.53
N GLY A 121 -8.30 8.35 0.38
CA GLY A 121 -9.71 8.78 0.41
C GLY A 121 -10.10 9.52 -0.86
N ALA A 122 -9.24 10.41 -1.37
CA ALA A 122 -9.44 11.12 -2.63
C ALA A 122 -9.57 10.16 -3.82
N LEU A 123 -8.66 9.18 -3.95
CA LEU A 123 -8.72 8.17 -5.01
C LEU A 123 -10.02 7.37 -5.02
N MET A 124 -10.50 6.95 -3.84
CA MET A 124 -11.78 6.23 -3.75
C MET A 124 -12.94 7.08 -4.29
N LEU A 125 -12.93 8.39 -4.03
CA LEU A 125 -13.95 9.32 -4.47
C LEU A 125 -13.83 9.65 -5.97
N PHE A 126 -12.62 9.86 -6.48
CA PHE A 126 -12.38 10.05 -7.91
C PHE A 126 -12.84 8.84 -8.74
N ARG A 127 -12.59 7.62 -8.25
CA ARG A 127 -13.09 6.40 -8.92
C ARG A 127 -14.61 6.32 -8.92
N LYS A 128 -15.26 6.67 -7.78
CA LYS A 128 -16.73 6.78 -7.75
C LYS A 128 -17.24 7.84 -8.73
N ALA A 129 -16.52 8.96 -8.87
CA ALA A 129 -16.87 9.98 -9.86
C ALA A 129 -16.74 9.44 -11.29
N ALA A 130 -15.63 8.75 -11.62
CA ALA A 130 -15.41 8.14 -12.93
C ALA A 130 -16.48 7.09 -13.28
N ASP A 131 -16.91 6.28 -12.31
CA ASP A 131 -17.99 5.30 -12.51
C ASP A 131 -19.37 5.96 -12.67
N ALA A 132 -19.59 7.10 -12.00
CA ALA A 132 -20.85 7.81 -11.98
C ALA A 132 -21.07 8.76 -13.18
N TYR A 133 -19.99 9.29 -13.77
CA TYR A 133 -20.11 10.13 -14.96
C TYR A 133 -20.62 9.34 -16.17
N ASP A 134 -21.38 10.01 -17.00
CA ASP A 134 -21.82 9.48 -18.28
C ASP A 134 -20.61 9.21 -19.18
N PRO A 135 -20.56 8.09 -19.92
CA PRO A 135 -19.46 7.79 -20.86
C PRO A 135 -19.25 8.86 -21.95
N GLU A 136 -20.29 9.64 -22.28
CA GLU A 136 -20.20 10.76 -23.23
C GLU A 136 -19.60 12.03 -22.59
N ALA A 137 -19.43 12.10 -21.27
CA ALA A 137 -18.84 13.22 -20.55
C ALA A 137 -17.30 13.19 -20.62
N ALA A 138 -16.75 13.23 -21.83
CA ALA A 138 -15.34 12.97 -22.11
C ALA A 138 -14.39 13.92 -21.34
N ASP A 139 -14.74 15.23 -21.28
CA ASP A 139 -13.88 16.22 -20.59
C ASP A 139 -13.81 15.96 -19.09
N GLN A 140 -14.95 15.64 -18.45
CA GLN A 140 -15.00 15.34 -17.02
C GLN A 140 -14.26 14.03 -16.72
N LEU A 141 -14.45 13.01 -17.55
CA LEU A 141 -13.78 11.73 -17.40
C LEU A 141 -12.26 11.86 -17.60
N ALA A 142 -11.81 12.59 -18.62
CA ALA A 142 -10.39 12.85 -18.83
C ALA A 142 -9.76 13.51 -17.60
N HIS A 143 -10.39 14.58 -17.09
CA HIS A 143 -9.90 15.30 -15.93
C HIS A 143 -9.86 14.44 -14.65
N VAL A 144 -10.90 13.63 -14.38
CA VAL A 144 -10.93 12.71 -13.25
C VAL A 144 -9.80 11.67 -13.35
N TYR A 145 -9.61 11.09 -14.53
CA TYR A 145 -8.53 10.11 -14.73
C TYR A 145 -7.14 10.75 -14.65
N GLU A 146 -6.97 12.00 -15.02
CA GLU A 146 -5.73 12.74 -14.83
C GLU A 146 -5.42 12.94 -13.33
N LEU A 147 -6.41 13.27 -12.51
CA LEU A 147 -6.23 13.36 -11.06
C LEU A 147 -5.91 12.00 -10.43
N ILE A 148 -6.60 10.93 -10.85
CA ILE A 148 -6.27 9.56 -10.43
C ILE A 148 -4.82 9.25 -10.79
N PHE A 149 -4.40 9.51 -12.03
CA PHE A 149 -3.03 9.30 -12.49
C PHE A 149 -2.00 10.01 -11.59
N ARG A 150 -2.17 11.31 -11.37
CA ARG A 150 -1.24 12.10 -10.55
C ARG A 150 -1.16 11.57 -9.11
N THR A 151 -2.30 11.25 -8.53
CA THR A 151 -2.37 10.74 -7.16
C THR A 151 -1.76 9.35 -7.03
N GLU A 152 -2.01 8.45 -7.98
CA GLU A 152 -1.40 7.11 -7.98
C GLU A 152 0.12 7.17 -8.19
N LEU A 153 0.60 8.11 -9.00
CA LEU A 153 2.03 8.33 -9.20
C LEU A 153 2.71 8.82 -7.91
N MET A 154 2.06 9.75 -7.20
CA MET A 154 2.54 10.22 -5.89
C MET A 154 2.59 9.09 -4.85
N LEU A 155 1.71 8.11 -4.95
CA LEU A 155 1.68 6.92 -4.09
C LEU A 155 2.62 5.81 -4.56
N ASN A 156 3.53 6.08 -5.51
CA ASN A 156 4.44 5.10 -6.10
C ASN A 156 3.72 3.87 -6.68
N ARG A 157 2.58 4.07 -7.35
CA ARG A 157 1.74 3.02 -7.95
C ARG A 157 1.69 3.16 -9.48
N PRO A 158 2.81 2.92 -10.19
CA PRO A 158 2.94 3.22 -11.62
C PRO A 158 1.97 2.45 -12.51
N VAL A 159 1.60 1.21 -12.13
CA VAL A 159 0.65 0.40 -12.92
C VAL A 159 -0.75 1.02 -12.92
N ALA A 160 -1.22 1.49 -11.76
CA ALA A 160 -2.49 2.21 -11.64
C ALA A 160 -2.42 3.58 -12.33
N ALA A 161 -1.31 4.30 -12.13
CA ALA A 161 -1.07 5.59 -12.78
C ALA A 161 -1.09 5.47 -14.31
N ARG A 162 -0.39 4.45 -14.86
CA ARG A 162 -0.40 4.18 -16.29
C ARG A 162 -1.80 3.93 -16.83
N ALA A 163 -2.55 3.04 -16.17
CA ALA A 163 -3.92 2.73 -16.60
C ALA A 163 -4.83 3.96 -16.57
N ALA A 164 -4.69 4.82 -15.56
CA ALA A 164 -5.46 6.05 -15.45
C ALA A 164 -5.10 7.05 -16.56
N LEU A 165 -3.81 7.30 -16.82
CA LEU A 165 -3.38 8.23 -17.87
C LEU A 165 -3.77 7.72 -19.27
N GLU A 166 -3.68 6.41 -19.51
CA GLU A 166 -4.16 5.80 -20.76
C GLU A 166 -5.67 6.03 -20.97
N ARG A 167 -6.45 5.98 -19.89
CA ARG A 167 -7.87 6.31 -19.93
C ARG A 167 -8.10 7.80 -20.19
N ALA A 168 -7.38 8.69 -19.54
CA ALA A 168 -7.46 10.14 -19.78
C ALA A 168 -7.20 10.45 -21.27
N VAL A 169 -6.10 9.95 -21.82
CA VAL A 169 -5.75 10.10 -23.25
C VAL A 169 -6.83 9.50 -24.17
N SER A 170 -7.46 8.38 -23.79
CA SER A 170 -8.54 7.78 -24.59
C SER A 170 -9.79 8.65 -24.70
N PHE A 171 -10.09 9.46 -23.67
CA PHE A 171 -11.21 10.41 -23.68
C PHE A 171 -10.89 11.71 -24.43
N GLN A 172 -9.63 12.14 -24.40
CA GLN A 172 -9.14 13.34 -25.10
C GLN A 172 -7.93 13.00 -26.02
N PRO A 173 -8.14 12.30 -27.13
CA PRO A 173 -7.04 11.90 -28.00
C PRO A 173 -6.31 13.08 -28.66
N GLY A 174 -6.85 14.29 -28.63
CA GLY A 174 -6.23 15.53 -29.11
C GLY A 174 -5.25 16.16 -28.14
N ASP A 175 -5.24 15.76 -26.85
CA ASP A 175 -4.37 16.32 -25.85
C ASP A 175 -2.91 15.87 -26.06
N GLN A 176 -2.10 16.79 -26.55
CA GLN A 176 -0.69 16.56 -26.86
C GLN A 176 0.15 16.46 -25.57
N GLU A 177 -0.15 17.25 -24.56
CA GLU A 177 0.56 17.27 -23.28
C GLU A 177 0.41 15.94 -22.56
N ALA A 178 -0.82 15.42 -22.47
CA ALA A 178 -1.09 14.12 -21.85
C ALA A 178 -0.37 12.97 -22.58
N ARG A 179 -0.26 13.04 -23.93
CA ARG A 179 0.49 12.04 -24.70
C ARG A 179 2.00 12.12 -24.46
N GLU A 180 2.57 13.33 -24.46
CA GLU A 180 4.00 13.53 -24.18
C GLU A 180 4.33 13.07 -22.76
N GLN A 181 3.45 13.34 -21.79
CA GLN A 181 3.59 12.85 -20.42
C GLN A 181 3.53 11.31 -20.37
N PHE A 182 2.63 10.69 -21.13
CA PHE A 182 2.54 9.23 -21.22
C PHE A 182 3.82 8.62 -21.79
N GLU A 183 4.33 9.13 -22.91
CA GLU A 183 5.58 8.67 -23.50
C GLU A 183 6.80 8.91 -22.60
N GLY A 184 6.85 10.05 -21.92
CA GLY A 184 7.94 10.37 -20.99
C GLY A 184 8.01 9.42 -19.78
N LEU A 185 6.85 9.02 -19.24
CA LEU A 185 6.79 8.18 -18.04
C LEU A 185 6.74 6.68 -18.34
N PHE A 186 6.07 6.26 -19.41
CA PHE A 186 5.81 4.85 -19.70
C PHE A 186 6.40 4.36 -21.04
N GLY A 187 6.98 5.26 -21.84
CA GLY A 187 7.66 4.93 -23.08
C GLY A 187 9.03 4.28 -22.87
N ALA A 188 9.70 3.97 -23.97
CA ALA A 188 10.98 3.25 -23.97
C ALA A 188 12.12 3.98 -23.24
N ALA A 189 12.11 5.33 -23.25
CA ALA A 189 13.12 6.17 -22.60
C ALA A 189 12.86 6.41 -21.09
N SER A 190 11.78 5.89 -20.54
CA SER A 190 11.44 6.04 -19.14
C SER A 190 12.47 5.38 -18.23
N ARG A 191 12.69 5.99 -17.06
CA ARG A 191 13.53 5.42 -15.99
C ARG A 191 12.79 4.41 -15.10
N LEU A 192 11.46 4.26 -15.27
CA LEU A 192 10.73 3.22 -14.58
C LEU A 192 11.16 1.84 -15.06
N PRO A 193 11.24 0.83 -14.16
CA PRO A 193 11.52 -0.55 -14.53
C PRO A 193 10.55 -1.04 -15.62
N ALA A 194 11.01 -1.92 -16.52
CA ALA A 194 10.19 -2.43 -17.61
C ALA A 194 8.90 -3.09 -17.09
N CYS A 195 8.97 -3.85 -16.00
CA CYS A 195 7.80 -4.47 -15.35
C CYS A 195 6.82 -3.44 -14.73
N ALA A 196 7.27 -2.22 -14.37
CA ALA A 196 6.41 -1.18 -13.82
C ALA A 196 5.72 -0.32 -14.89
N ARG A 197 6.34 -0.19 -16.07
CA ARG A 197 5.87 0.70 -17.15
C ARG A 197 5.14 0.00 -18.28
N LYS A 198 5.20 -1.36 -18.36
CA LYS A 198 4.57 -2.09 -19.47
C LYS A 198 3.05 -2.13 -19.37
N ALA A 199 2.37 -2.30 -20.51
CA ALA A 199 0.96 -2.64 -20.55
C ALA A 199 0.78 -4.11 -20.16
N TYR A 200 -0.13 -4.36 -19.22
CA TYR A 200 -0.57 -5.71 -18.89
C TYR A 200 -1.91 -5.97 -19.58
N ASN A 201 -1.91 -6.92 -20.51
CA ASN A 201 -3.10 -7.31 -21.25
C ASN A 201 -3.78 -8.51 -20.59
N PHE A 202 -5.09 -8.63 -20.77
CA PHE A 202 -5.83 -9.79 -20.29
C PHE A 202 -5.41 -11.06 -21.04
N ARG A 203 -5.23 -12.13 -20.30
CA ARG A 203 -4.93 -13.46 -20.83
C ARG A 203 -6.22 -14.19 -21.22
N PRO A 204 -6.19 -15.01 -22.28
CA PRO A 204 -7.32 -15.88 -22.61
C PRO A 204 -7.64 -16.81 -21.43
N THR A 205 -8.91 -16.90 -21.08
CA THR A 205 -9.42 -17.68 -19.94
C THR A 205 -10.15 -18.93 -20.38
N ALA A 206 -10.25 -19.94 -19.51
CA ALA A 206 -10.90 -21.21 -19.78
C ALA A 206 -12.40 -21.05 -20.11
N LYS A 207 -13.07 -20.03 -19.56
CA LYS A 207 -14.44 -19.62 -19.91
C LYS A 207 -14.41 -18.22 -20.54
N PRO A 208 -15.39 -17.89 -21.41
CA PRO A 208 -15.48 -16.54 -21.98
C PRO A 208 -15.53 -15.47 -20.89
N VAL A 209 -14.77 -14.39 -21.09
CA VAL A 209 -14.81 -13.22 -20.22
C VAL A 209 -16.18 -12.55 -20.34
N PRO A 210 -16.87 -12.23 -19.23
CA PRO A 210 -18.14 -11.53 -19.30
C PRO A 210 -18.02 -10.21 -20.07
N ALA A 211 -19.05 -9.87 -20.86
CA ALA A 211 -19.05 -8.65 -21.70
C ALA A 211 -18.84 -7.36 -20.87
N ALA A 212 -19.21 -7.37 -19.60
CA ALA A 212 -18.97 -6.27 -18.68
C ALA A 212 -17.49 -5.88 -18.55
N ALA A 213 -16.55 -6.80 -18.77
CA ALA A 213 -15.12 -6.47 -18.75
C ALA A 213 -14.68 -5.58 -19.94
N ALA A 214 -15.48 -5.50 -21.00
CA ALA A 214 -15.21 -4.69 -22.18
C ALA A 214 -15.88 -3.30 -22.17
N THR A 215 -16.63 -2.94 -21.14
CA THR A 215 -17.34 -1.64 -21.04
C THR A 215 -16.41 -0.45 -20.90
N GLY A 216 -15.14 -0.69 -20.59
CA GLY A 216 -14.14 0.33 -20.33
C GLY A 216 -14.19 0.91 -18.90
N LYS A 217 -15.16 0.51 -18.06
CA LYS A 217 -15.17 0.83 -16.63
C LYS A 217 -14.38 -0.22 -15.85
N PHE A 218 -13.45 0.22 -15.03
CA PHE A 218 -12.62 -0.69 -14.22
C PHE A 218 -13.43 -1.43 -13.16
N SER A 219 -14.48 -0.81 -12.61
CA SER A 219 -15.43 -1.45 -11.69
C SER A 219 -16.16 -2.64 -12.31
N ASP A 220 -16.61 -2.48 -13.55
CA ASP A 220 -17.31 -3.56 -14.29
C ASP A 220 -16.35 -4.71 -14.62
N ALA A 221 -15.13 -4.39 -15.07
CA ALA A 221 -14.09 -5.38 -15.33
C ALA A 221 -13.71 -6.15 -14.05
N ARG A 222 -13.57 -5.45 -12.92
CA ARG A 222 -13.33 -6.08 -11.63
C ARG A 222 -14.44 -7.07 -11.27
N ALA A 223 -15.69 -6.65 -11.28
CA ALA A 223 -16.83 -7.50 -10.96
C ALA A 223 -16.91 -8.73 -11.89
N ALA A 224 -16.61 -8.56 -13.19
CA ALA A 224 -16.57 -9.62 -14.16
C ALA A 224 -15.50 -10.68 -13.82
N PHE A 225 -14.27 -10.26 -13.49
CA PHE A 225 -13.20 -11.20 -13.15
C PHE A 225 -13.34 -11.79 -11.74
N GLU A 226 -13.88 -11.06 -10.77
CA GLU A 226 -14.26 -11.64 -9.47
C GLU A 226 -15.29 -12.75 -9.61
N THR A 227 -16.23 -12.60 -10.56
CA THR A 227 -17.20 -13.66 -10.87
C THR A 227 -16.52 -14.81 -11.59
N LEU A 228 -15.63 -14.53 -12.55
CA LEU A 228 -14.95 -15.56 -13.33
C LEU A 228 -14.04 -16.43 -12.47
N THR A 229 -13.29 -15.86 -11.52
CA THR A 229 -12.44 -16.63 -10.59
C THR A 229 -13.26 -17.58 -9.71
N LYS A 230 -14.49 -17.19 -9.31
CA LYS A 230 -15.41 -18.08 -8.58
C LYS A 230 -15.92 -19.23 -9.45
N LEU A 231 -16.13 -18.98 -10.75
CA LEU A 231 -16.60 -19.99 -11.72
C LEU A 231 -15.51 -20.91 -12.23
N THR A 232 -14.26 -20.46 -12.20
CA THR A 232 -13.08 -21.18 -12.70
C THR A 232 -11.88 -20.99 -11.72
N PRO A 233 -11.99 -21.48 -10.49
CA PRO A 233 -10.96 -21.21 -9.47
C PRO A 233 -9.58 -21.84 -9.79
N GLY A 234 -9.54 -22.84 -10.69
CA GLY A 234 -8.29 -23.46 -11.16
C GLY A 234 -7.68 -22.78 -12.40
N ASP A 235 -8.27 -21.70 -12.93
CA ASP A 235 -7.75 -21.03 -14.13
C ASP A 235 -6.76 -19.92 -13.74
N PRO A 236 -5.43 -20.09 -14.00
CA PRO A 236 -4.43 -19.08 -13.68
C PRO A 236 -4.63 -17.76 -14.43
N ALA A 237 -5.21 -17.81 -15.65
CA ALA A 237 -5.46 -16.63 -16.45
C ALA A 237 -6.59 -15.77 -15.86
N ALA A 238 -7.63 -16.38 -15.29
CA ALA A 238 -8.70 -15.65 -14.59
C ALA A 238 -8.16 -14.88 -13.38
N TRP A 239 -7.31 -15.51 -12.59
CA TRP A 239 -6.66 -14.88 -11.44
C TRP A 239 -5.67 -13.79 -11.85
N PHE A 240 -4.89 -14.01 -12.92
CA PHE A 240 -4.01 -12.98 -13.46
C PHE A 240 -4.81 -11.74 -13.89
N ASN A 241 -5.88 -11.93 -14.66
CA ASN A 241 -6.70 -10.83 -15.16
C ASN A 241 -7.37 -10.06 -14.01
N LEU A 242 -7.83 -10.76 -12.97
CA LEU A 242 -8.33 -10.12 -11.75
C LEU A 242 -7.23 -9.29 -11.07
N GLY A 243 -6.01 -9.86 -10.93
CA GLY A 243 -4.86 -9.16 -10.37
C GLY A 243 -4.50 -7.88 -11.14
N VAL A 244 -4.54 -7.94 -12.48
CA VAL A 244 -4.28 -6.77 -13.33
C VAL A 244 -5.33 -5.69 -13.13
N VAL A 245 -6.62 -6.02 -13.12
CA VAL A 245 -7.68 -5.01 -12.89
C VAL A 245 -7.59 -4.42 -11.48
N LEU A 246 -7.32 -5.24 -10.47
CA LEU A 246 -7.11 -4.77 -9.11
C LEU A 246 -5.89 -3.83 -9.02
N ALA A 247 -4.81 -4.12 -9.76
CA ALA A 247 -3.67 -3.23 -9.88
C ALA A 247 -4.02 -1.90 -10.57
N TRP A 248 -4.87 -1.90 -11.61
CA TRP A 248 -5.33 -0.67 -12.28
C TRP A 248 -6.18 0.22 -11.36
N VAL A 249 -6.99 -0.40 -10.49
CA VAL A 249 -7.76 0.36 -9.49
C VAL A 249 -6.97 0.62 -8.19
N GLY A 250 -5.67 0.29 -8.14
CA GLY A 250 -4.80 0.53 -7.00
C GLY A 250 -5.18 -0.22 -5.71
N ASP A 251 -5.98 -1.30 -5.81
CA ASP A 251 -6.25 -2.24 -4.71
C ASP A 251 -5.08 -3.24 -4.63
N GLN A 252 -3.92 -2.73 -4.21
CA GLN A 252 -2.66 -3.46 -4.30
C GLN A 252 -2.64 -4.75 -3.47
N PRO A 253 -3.15 -4.78 -2.21
CA PRO A 253 -3.15 -6.01 -1.44
C PRO A 253 -3.91 -7.14 -2.15
N LYS A 254 -5.13 -6.85 -2.63
CA LYS A 254 -5.93 -7.86 -3.36
C LYS A 254 -5.34 -8.20 -4.72
N ALA A 255 -4.70 -7.25 -5.40
CA ALA A 255 -4.00 -7.53 -6.65
C ALA A 255 -2.86 -8.52 -6.43
N VAL A 256 -2.05 -8.33 -5.39
CA VAL A 256 -0.98 -9.25 -5.00
C VAL A 256 -1.53 -10.63 -4.65
N GLU A 257 -2.62 -10.71 -3.87
CA GLU A 257 -3.28 -11.99 -3.56
C GLU A 257 -3.74 -12.73 -4.83
N ALA A 258 -4.41 -12.03 -5.74
CA ALA A 258 -4.89 -12.62 -6.99
C ALA A 258 -3.72 -13.10 -7.88
N LEU A 259 -2.65 -12.29 -7.98
CA LEU A 259 -1.45 -12.68 -8.73
C LEU A 259 -0.72 -13.87 -8.11
N GLN A 260 -0.67 -13.96 -6.78
CA GLN A 260 -0.11 -15.13 -6.08
C GLN A 260 -0.90 -16.40 -6.37
N GLN A 261 -2.24 -16.31 -6.46
CA GLN A 261 -3.08 -17.45 -6.90
C GLN A 261 -2.78 -17.83 -8.35
N SER A 262 -2.64 -16.83 -9.23
CA SER A 262 -2.22 -17.08 -10.62
C SER A 262 -0.88 -17.81 -10.68
N VAL A 263 0.14 -17.33 -9.95
CA VAL A 263 1.48 -17.96 -9.90
C VAL A 263 1.41 -19.40 -9.38
N ALA A 264 0.59 -19.64 -8.38
CA ALA A 264 0.43 -20.98 -7.80
C ALA A 264 -0.14 -21.99 -8.81
N LEU A 265 -1.11 -21.56 -9.63
CA LEU A 265 -1.82 -22.38 -10.60
C LEU A 265 -1.11 -22.46 -11.96
N GLU A 266 -0.29 -21.46 -12.32
CA GLU A 266 0.33 -21.36 -13.63
C GLU A 266 1.38 -22.46 -13.85
N THR A 267 1.36 -23.08 -14.99
CA THR A 267 2.33 -24.14 -15.39
C THR A 267 3.46 -23.63 -16.28
N ASP A 268 3.25 -22.49 -16.94
CA ASP A 268 4.26 -21.85 -17.77
C ASP A 268 5.11 -20.89 -16.91
N ASP A 269 6.42 -21.17 -16.82
CA ASP A 269 7.35 -20.42 -15.98
C ASP A 269 7.42 -18.92 -16.39
N ARG A 270 7.28 -18.57 -17.69
CA ARG A 270 7.34 -17.18 -18.15
C ARG A 270 6.10 -16.40 -17.74
N ARG A 271 4.93 -17.04 -17.82
CA ARG A 271 3.67 -16.45 -17.35
C ARG A 271 3.66 -16.29 -15.83
N ALA A 272 4.20 -17.26 -15.12
CA ALA A 272 4.36 -17.20 -13.67
C ALA A 272 5.34 -16.07 -13.27
N GLU A 273 6.50 -15.96 -13.96
CA GLU A 273 7.45 -14.87 -13.76
C GLU A 273 6.82 -13.50 -13.97
N GLU A 274 6.04 -13.31 -15.05
CA GLU A 274 5.35 -12.05 -15.31
C GLU A 274 4.40 -11.66 -14.16
N ALA A 275 3.58 -12.60 -13.67
CA ALA A 275 2.65 -12.37 -12.58
C ALA A 275 3.38 -12.09 -11.25
N ALA A 276 4.47 -12.83 -10.99
CA ALA A 276 5.28 -12.63 -9.81
C ALA A 276 6.05 -11.31 -9.83
N ALA A 277 6.64 -10.92 -10.99
CA ALA A 277 7.30 -9.62 -11.15
C ALA A 277 6.33 -8.45 -10.97
N LEU A 278 5.10 -8.56 -11.50
CA LEU A 278 4.05 -7.57 -11.24
C LEU A 278 3.73 -7.48 -9.74
N SER A 279 3.69 -8.60 -9.02
CA SER A 279 3.47 -8.60 -7.57
C SER A 279 4.56 -7.82 -6.82
N GLU A 280 5.84 -7.93 -7.25
CA GLU A 280 6.93 -7.17 -6.64
C GLU A 280 6.80 -5.65 -6.91
N VAL A 281 6.39 -5.27 -8.13
CA VAL A 281 6.10 -3.86 -8.45
C VAL A 281 5.00 -3.31 -7.53
N LEU A 282 3.92 -4.06 -7.33
CA LEU A 282 2.81 -3.64 -6.49
C LEU A 282 3.19 -3.47 -5.01
N ARG A 283 4.11 -4.32 -4.52
CA ARG A 283 4.64 -4.22 -3.14
C ARG A 283 5.44 -2.95 -2.88
N CYS A 284 5.93 -2.28 -3.93
CA CYS A 284 6.62 -0.98 -3.81
C CYS A 284 5.65 0.21 -3.76
N GLY A 285 4.34 0.01 -3.79
CA GLY A 285 3.35 1.09 -3.68
C GLY A 285 2.97 1.41 -2.24
N ALA A 286 2.58 2.66 -1.98
CA ALA A 286 2.11 3.10 -0.67
C ALA A 286 0.94 2.24 -0.16
N GLY A 287 0.96 1.89 1.13
CA GLY A 287 0.00 0.98 1.76
C GLY A 287 0.44 -0.49 1.77
N MET A 288 1.62 -0.79 1.22
CA MET A 288 2.20 -2.14 1.21
C MET A 288 3.42 -2.30 2.15
N GLU A 289 3.65 -1.37 3.08
CA GLU A 289 4.84 -1.29 3.93
C GLU A 289 5.07 -2.58 4.73
N ASN A 290 3.98 -3.24 5.15
CA ASN A 290 4.06 -4.50 5.90
C ASN A 290 4.51 -5.68 5.03
N ASP A 291 4.21 -5.65 3.73
CA ASP A 291 4.44 -6.75 2.78
C ASP A 291 5.62 -6.48 1.84
N ALA A 292 6.14 -5.25 1.83
CA ALA A 292 7.25 -4.85 0.99
C ALA A 292 8.58 -5.47 1.45
N ASP A 293 9.36 -5.97 0.48
CA ASP A 293 10.72 -6.46 0.70
C ASP A 293 11.75 -5.32 0.69
N TYR A 294 11.40 -4.24 -0.01
CA TYR A 294 12.25 -3.07 -0.18
C TYR A 294 11.56 -1.87 0.45
N LEU A 295 12.20 -1.31 1.46
CA LEU A 295 11.70 -0.16 2.21
C LEU A 295 12.71 0.97 2.15
N GLU A 296 12.21 2.18 2.24
CA GLU A 296 13.00 3.39 2.42
C GLU A 296 12.84 3.87 3.86
N HIS A 297 13.95 4.02 4.55
CA HIS A 297 13.98 4.58 5.90
C HIS A 297 14.34 6.06 5.82
N GLY A 298 13.42 6.91 6.26
CA GLY A 298 13.57 8.37 6.24
C GLY A 298 13.61 8.96 7.64
N PHE A 299 14.36 10.06 7.77
CA PHE A 299 14.37 10.90 8.95
C PHE A 299 14.07 12.34 8.53
N PHE A 300 13.04 12.93 9.13
CA PHE A 300 12.67 14.32 8.94
C PHE A 300 13.14 15.13 10.16
N LEU A 301 13.96 16.15 9.92
CA LEU A 301 14.45 17.05 10.94
C LEU A 301 13.89 18.46 10.64
N PRO A 302 12.88 18.94 11.38
CA PRO A 302 12.38 20.29 11.23
C PRO A 302 13.46 21.32 11.53
N ILE A 303 13.56 22.35 10.70
CA ILE A 303 14.58 23.40 10.78
C ILE A 303 14.05 24.54 11.63
N ARG A 304 14.81 24.92 12.67
CA ARG A 304 14.55 26.11 13.50
C ARG A 304 15.30 27.33 12.99
N ASP A 305 16.55 27.11 12.57
CA ASP A 305 17.42 28.16 12.02
C ASP A 305 18.07 27.64 10.73
N PRO A 306 17.81 28.25 9.58
CA PRO A 306 18.36 27.83 8.30
C PRO A 306 19.85 28.18 8.11
N GLN A 307 20.38 29.18 8.83
CA GLN A 307 21.75 29.65 8.63
C GLN A 307 22.81 28.58 8.91
N PRO A 308 22.82 27.87 10.06
CA PRO A 308 23.78 26.80 10.30
C PRO A 308 23.63 25.64 9.31
N ILE A 309 22.43 25.38 8.80
CA ILE A 309 22.18 24.33 7.80
C ILE A 309 22.87 24.68 6.49
N MET A 310 22.73 25.91 6.03
CA MET A 310 23.38 26.36 4.80
C MET A 310 24.90 26.32 4.92
N ALA A 311 25.45 26.70 6.07
CA ALA A 311 26.89 26.62 6.34
C ALA A 311 27.37 25.16 6.33
N TRP A 312 26.62 24.24 6.92
CA TRP A 312 26.91 22.80 6.90
C TRP A 312 26.86 22.23 5.48
N LEU A 313 25.85 22.57 4.66
CA LEU A 313 25.77 22.15 3.26
C LEU A 313 26.97 22.66 2.44
N GLN A 314 27.39 23.91 2.64
CA GLN A 314 28.55 24.47 1.98
C GLN A 314 29.85 23.75 2.39
N GLU A 315 29.99 23.37 3.68
CA GLU A 315 31.11 22.56 4.14
C GLU A 315 31.12 21.18 3.48
N MET A 316 29.96 20.51 3.39
CA MET A 316 29.82 19.22 2.71
C MET A 316 30.17 19.31 1.23
N ASP A 317 29.75 20.38 0.55
CA ASP A 317 30.09 20.61 -0.86
C ASP A 317 31.60 20.85 -1.02
N ARG A 318 32.17 21.71 -0.18
CA ARG A 318 33.62 21.97 -0.17
C ARG A 318 34.46 20.72 0.09
N THR A 319 33.96 19.82 0.94
CA THR A 319 34.62 18.51 1.24
C THR A 319 34.24 17.43 0.22
N ARG A 320 33.52 17.77 -0.83
CA ARG A 320 33.05 16.88 -1.92
C ARG A 320 32.23 15.69 -1.42
N ARG A 321 31.49 15.89 -0.34
CA ARG A 321 30.57 14.88 0.19
C ARG A 321 29.19 14.93 -0.45
N LEU A 322 28.88 15.94 -1.26
CA LEU A 322 27.64 16.05 -2.00
C LEU A 322 27.85 15.69 -3.47
N LEU A 323 27.01 14.82 -4.01
CA LEU A 323 26.96 14.48 -5.43
C LEU A 323 25.58 14.76 -6.00
N GLY A 324 25.54 15.21 -7.27
CA GLY A 324 24.29 15.43 -7.98
C GLY A 324 23.42 16.49 -7.31
N VAL A 325 24.01 17.58 -6.82
CA VAL A 325 23.29 18.67 -6.18
C VAL A 325 22.31 19.29 -7.18
N GLN A 326 21.05 19.29 -6.83
CA GLN A 326 19.96 19.93 -7.58
C GLN A 326 19.35 21.01 -6.70
N THR A 327 19.28 22.20 -7.22
CA THR A 327 18.62 23.34 -6.58
C THR A 327 17.37 23.71 -7.36
N ASN A 328 16.26 23.89 -6.66
CA ASN A 328 15.05 24.47 -7.23
C ASN A 328 14.81 25.81 -6.51
N GLU A 329 15.11 26.91 -7.20
CA GLU A 329 15.01 28.25 -6.63
C GLU A 329 13.57 28.66 -6.36
N GLU A 330 12.60 28.22 -7.18
CA GLU A 330 11.18 28.53 -7.01
C GLU A 330 10.60 27.88 -5.74
N GLN A 331 11.07 26.67 -5.41
CA GLN A 331 10.65 25.95 -4.22
C GLN A 331 11.60 26.12 -3.02
N GLY A 332 12.71 26.81 -3.19
CA GLY A 332 13.74 26.97 -2.17
C GLY A 332 14.27 25.61 -1.68
N SER A 333 14.45 24.65 -2.57
CA SER A 333 14.87 23.30 -2.20
C SER A 333 16.24 22.92 -2.77
N VAL A 334 16.97 22.11 -1.99
CA VAL A 334 18.26 21.52 -2.36
C VAL A 334 18.19 20.02 -2.14
N SER A 335 18.52 19.26 -3.16
CA SER A 335 18.60 17.77 -3.09
C SER A 335 19.96 17.31 -3.53
N ALA A 336 20.51 16.31 -2.84
CA ALA A 336 21.81 15.73 -3.14
C ALA A 336 21.93 14.30 -2.65
N MET A 337 22.86 13.55 -3.21
CA MET A 337 23.37 12.31 -2.61
C MET A 337 24.57 12.65 -1.70
N VAL A 338 24.55 12.12 -0.50
CA VAL A 338 25.68 12.22 0.45
C VAL A 338 26.56 11.00 0.26
N VAL A 339 27.86 11.25 0.05
CA VAL A 339 28.84 10.17 -0.12
C VAL A 339 29.85 10.17 1.02
N GLU A 340 30.58 9.05 1.17
CA GLU A 340 31.71 8.98 2.09
C GLU A 340 32.74 10.05 1.70
N GLU A 341 33.41 10.60 2.70
CA GLU A 341 34.47 11.59 2.49
C GLU A 341 35.55 11.01 1.54
N LEU A 342 35.74 11.68 0.40
CA LEU A 342 36.78 11.30 -0.54
C LEU A 342 38.13 11.76 0.03
N PRO A 343 39.13 10.88 0.13
CA PRO A 343 40.48 11.35 0.44
C PRO A 343 40.91 12.39 -0.61
N SER A 344 41.63 13.40 -0.15
CA SER A 344 42.09 14.56 -0.91
C SER A 344 43.09 14.20 -2.01
N LEU A 345 42.78 13.27 -2.90
CA LEU A 345 43.54 12.98 -4.08
C LEU A 345 43.07 13.87 -5.22
N LEU A 346 43.95 14.68 -5.73
CA LEU A 346 43.84 15.42 -6.97
C LEU A 346 43.48 14.45 -8.13
N ALA A 347 42.22 14.09 -8.23
CA ALA A 347 41.73 13.34 -9.37
C ALA A 347 41.48 14.30 -10.52
N VAL A 348 42.54 14.62 -11.23
CA VAL A 348 42.44 15.32 -12.53
C VAL A 348 41.94 14.30 -13.55
N GLY A 349 40.62 14.38 -13.88
CA GLY A 349 40.06 13.69 -15.02
C GLY A 349 39.53 12.26 -14.82
N GLY A 350 39.42 11.77 -13.59
CA GLY A 350 38.90 10.41 -13.35
C GLY A 350 37.47 10.39 -12.79
N THR A 351 36.64 9.46 -13.23
CA THR A 351 35.35 9.18 -12.63
C THR A 351 35.55 8.39 -11.34
N THR A 352 35.35 9.02 -10.20
CA THR A 352 35.35 8.31 -8.92
C THR A 352 33.95 7.84 -8.59
N LEU A 353 33.78 6.54 -8.41
CA LEU A 353 32.57 5.96 -7.84
C LEU A 353 32.69 6.01 -6.32
N SER A 354 31.83 6.80 -5.69
CA SER A 354 31.82 6.97 -4.23
C SER A 354 30.64 6.22 -3.64
N LYS A 355 30.84 5.62 -2.46
CA LYS A 355 29.74 4.99 -1.73
C LYS A 355 28.73 6.04 -1.30
N VAL A 356 27.49 5.87 -1.70
CA VAL A 356 26.38 6.69 -1.24
C VAL A 356 26.06 6.31 0.22
N VAL A 357 26.16 7.29 1.11
CA VAL A 357 25.83 7.12 2.53
C VAL A 357 24.35 7.24 2.76
N ALA A 358 23.73 8.27 2.16
CA ALA A 358 22.30 8.49 2.15
C ALA A 358 21.93 9.56 1.10
N LYS A 359 20.64 9.77 0.89
CA LYS A 359 20.11 10.90 0.14
C LYS A 359 19.64 11.99 1.09
N LEU A 360 19.74 13.24 0.65
CA LEU A 360 19.40 14.42 1.42
C LEU A 360 18.53 15.35 0.58
N THR A 361 17.48 15.89 1.19
CA THR A 361 16.74 17.06 0.65
C THR A 361 16.52 18.06 1.78
N VAL A 362 16.74 19.32 1.48
CA VAL A 362 16.37 20.46 2.33
C VAL A 362 15.30 21.24 1.60
N ALA A 363 14.10 21.32 2.14
CA ALA A 363 12.97 22.03 1.55
C ALA A 363 11.94 22.40 2.62
N GLN A 364 11.23 23.50 2.44
CA GLN A 364 10.07 23.89 3.26
C GLN A 364 10.32 23.83 4.78
N GLY A 365 11.51 24.19 5.22
CA GLY A 365 11.85 24.18 6.65
C GLY A 365 12.13 22.79 7.24
N VAL A 366 12.39 21.79 6.40
CA VAL A 366 12.69 20.42 6.84
C VAL A 366 13.95 19.88 6.12
N ILE A 367 14.79 19.17 6.85
CA ILE A 367 15.82 18.30 6.27
C ILE A 367 15.24 16.89 6.22
N ARG A 368 15.17 16.30 5.04
CA ARG A 368 14.87 14.89 4.85
C ARG A 368 16.14 14.13 4.51
N VAL A 369 16.44 13.10 5.29
CA VAL A 369 17.52 12.12 5.03
C VAL A 369 16.88 10.77 4.80
N TRP A 370 17.30 10.02 3.78
CA TRP A 370 16.76 8.66 3.56
C TRP A 370 17.75 7.71 2.91
N HIS A 371 17.56 6.42 3.20
CA HIS A 371 18.34 5.32 2.64
C HIS A 371 17.54 4.00 2.73
N PRO A 372 17.78 2.99 1.85
CA PRO A 372 17.20 1.65 2.00
C PRO A 372 17.58 0.94 3.30
N THR A 373 18.75 1.23 3.82
CA THR A 373 19.23 0.69 5.10
C THR A 373 18.99 1.70 6.21
N ARG A 374 18.24 1.31 7.25
CA ARG A 374 17.88 2.18 8.38
C ARG A 374 19.09 2.78 9.07
N GLU A 375 20.10 1.93 9.30
CA GLU A 375 21.34 2.32 10.01
C GLU A 375 22.11 3.42 9.26
N ALA A 376 22.13 3.37 7.93
CA ALA A 376 22.78 4.38 7.10
C ALA A 376 22.03 5.74 7.20
N ALA A 377 20.72 5.73 7.08
CA ALA A 377 19.90 6.93 7.23
C ALA A 377 20.01 7.53 8.64
N ALA A 378 19.96 6.68 9.68
CA ALA A 378 20.11 7.10 11.08
C ALA A 378 21.46 7.75 11.35
N LYS A 379 22.54 7.16 10.81
CA LYS A 379 23.89 7.70 10.96
C LYS A 379 24.03 9.12 10.42
N LEU A 380 23.47 9.38 9.24
CA LEU A 380 23.48 10.74 8.66
C LEU A 380 22.56 11.69 9.44
N ALA A 381 21.39 11.24 9.86
CA ALA A 381 20.49 12.06 10.69
C ALA A 381 21.15 12.45 12.02
N ASP A 382 21.87 11.54 12.65
CA ASP A 382 22.66 11.81 13.87
C ASP A 382 23.85 12.74 13.60
N GLU A 383 24.51 12.63 12.45
CA GLU A 383 25.55 13.57 12.03
C GLU A 383 24.97 14.98 11.90
N VAL A 384 23.84 15.15 11.20
CA VAL A 384 23.14 16.45 11.08
C VAL A 384 22.83 17.01 12.47
N ARG A 385 22.20 16.20 13.32
CA ARG A 385 21.84 16.61 14.68
C ARG A 385 23.03 17.04 15.51
N THR A 386 24.16 16.36 15.38
CA THR A 386 25.38 16.67 16.14
C THR A 386 26.05 17.94 15.63
N ARG A 387 26.08 18.15 14.31
CA ARG A 387 26.76 19.32 13.69
C ARG A 387 25.95 20.61 13.85
N VAL A 388 24.63 20.54 13.80
CA VAL A 388 23.75 21.72 13.79
C VAL A 388 22.67 21.63 14.88
N THR A 389 23.03 21.14 16.06
CA THR A 389 22.15 20.75 17.19
C THR A 389 21.05 21.76 17.52
N LEU A 390 21.36 23.07 17.52
CA LEU A 390 20.39 24.11 17.88
C LEU A 390 19.51 24.53 16.69
N ALA A 391 19.91 24.17 15.48
CA ALA A 391 19.23 24.57 14.25
C ALA A 391 18.13 23.61 13.78
N VAL A 392 18.07 22.40 14.37
CA VAL A 392 17.09 21.37 14.02
C VAL A 392 16.35 20.86 15.25
N GLU A 393 15.16 20.30 15.04
CA GLU A 393 14.40 19.57 16.06
C GLU A 393 14.79 18.09 16.10
N ALA A 394 14.16 17.34 17.01
CA ALA A 394 14.32 15.91 17.08
C ALA A 394 13.86 15.26 15.75
N PRO A 395 14.61 14.27 15.23
CA PRO A 395 14.24 13.61 14.00
C PRO A 395 12.96 12.78 14.17
N VAL A 396 12.07 12.86 13.18
CA VAL A 396 10.90 11.98 13.06
C VAL A 396 11.24 10.89 12.05
N GLU A 397 11.21 9.64 12.48
CA GLU A 397 11.48 8.50 11.61
C GLU A 397 10.23 8.12 10.83
N THR A 398 10.41 7.79 9.55
CA THR A 398 9.38 7.26 8.67
C THR A 398 9.91 6.06 7.90
N THR A 399 9.00 5.14 7.59
CA THR A 399 9.31 4.00 6.72
C THR A 399 8.26 3.98 5.61
N THR A 400 8.71 4.01 4.37
CA THR A 400 7.86 4.00 3.18
C THR A 400 8.35 2.95 2.19
N PRO A 401 7.51 2.47 1.26
CA PRO A 401 7.99 1.66 0.15
C PRO A 401 9.07 2.41 -0.64
N ILE A 402 10.07 1.65 -1.12
CA ILE A 402 11.23 2.21 -1.78
C ILE A 402 10.89 2.75 -3.18
N ASN A 403 11.62 3.78 -3.62
CA ASN A 403 11.61 4.17 -5.02
C ASN A 403 12.32 3.09 -5.87
N PHE A 404 11.79 2.78 -7.05
CA PHE A 404 12.35 1.77 -7.94
C PHE A 404 13.83 1.99 -8.29
N ALA A 405 14.27 3.24 -8.39
CA ALA A 405 15.67 3.59 -8.62
C ALA A 405 16.61 3.19 -7.48
N ASP A 406 16.08 2.92 -6.29
CA ASP A 406 16.86 2.61 -5.09
C ASP A 406 16.83 1.13 -4.71
N VAL A 407 16.00 0.31 -5.35
CA VAL A 407 15.87 -1.14 -5.07
C VAL A 407 17.21 -1.87 -5.15
N ALA A 408 18.03 -1.52 -6.13
CA ALA A 408 19.34 -2.14 -6.35
C ALA A 408 20.52 -1.20 -6.10
N ILE A 409 20.31 -0.09 -5.37
CA ILE A 409 21.36 0.93 -5.16
C ILE A 409 22.57 0.37 -4.41
N GLU A 410 22.39 -0.60 -3.53
CA GLU A 410 23.49 -1.25 -2.81
C GLU A 410 24.45 -1.97 -3.75
N ALA A 411 23.98 -2.51 -4.87
CA ALA A 411 24.82 -3.13 -5.91
C ALA A 411 25.71 -2.12 -6.66
N LEU A 412 25.32 -0.84 -6.66
CA LEU A 412 26.03 0.26 -7.32
C LEU A 412 26.84 1.12 -6.35
N ALA A 413 26.60 0.98 -5.06
CA ALA A 413 27.26 1.76 -4.00
C ALA A 413 28.65 1.22 -3.68
N TYR A 414 29.54 1.25 -4.62
CA TYR A 414 30.91 0.76 -4.46
C TYR A 414 31.91 1.90 -4.20
N PRO A 415 32.67 1.85 -3.09
CA PRO A 415 33.72 2.83 -2.82
C PRO A 415 34.91 2.56 -3.74
N SER A 416 35.10 3.38 -4.74
CA SER A 416 36.26 3.30 -5.64
C SER A 416 37.11 4.56 -5.55
N GLN A 417 38.41 4.39 -5.44
CA GLN A 417 39.42 5.46 -5.47
C GLN A 417 40.22 5.46 -6.78
N THR A 418 39.72 4.80 -7.81
CA THR A 418 40.42 4.75 -9.09
C THR A 418 40.02 5.89 -10.02
N THR A 419 41.00 6.42 -10.76
CA THR A 419 40.79 7.43 -11.79
C THR A 419 40.62 6.83 -13.18
N ASP A 420 40.85 5.52 -13.33
CA ASP A 420 40.66 4.79 -14.58
C ASP A 420 39.22 4.24 -14.69
N LEU A 421 38.49 4.65 -15.73
CA LEU A 421 37.12 4.25 -15.96
C LEU A 421 37.00 2.73 -16.18
N ALA A 422 37.92 2.11 -16.91
CA ALA A 422 37.88 0.67 -17.14
C ALA A 422 38.08 -0.12 -15.85
N GLN A 423 38.99 0.30 -14.99
CA GLN A 423 39.19 -0.30 -13.68
C GLN A 423 38.02 -0.04 -12.75
N ALA A 424 37.40 1.15 -12.81
CA ALA A 424 36.18 1.45 -12.04
C ALA A 424 35.03 0.53 -12.45
N GLU A 425 34.83 0.32 -13.76
CA GLU A 425 33.79 -0.56 -14.29
C GLU A 425 34.03 -2.02 -13.88
N GLU A 426 35.28 -2.51 -13.95
CA GLU A 426 35.64 -3.86 -13.49
C GLU A 426 35.36 -4.07 -12.00
N LYS A 427 35.75 -3.11 -11.15
CA LYS A 427 35.49 -3.19 -9.71
C LYS A 427 34.01 -3.12 -9.39
N LEU A 428 33.24 -2.27 -10.10
CA LEU A 428 31.81 -2.18 -9.94
C LEU A 428 31.12 -3.49 -10.38
N ARG A 429 31.60 -4.10 -11.46
CA ARG A 429 31.12 -5.42 -11.91
C ARG A 429 31.38 -6.52 -10.87
N ALA A 430 32.58 -6.54 -10.28
CA ALA A 430 32.91 -7.49 -9.21
C ALA A 430 32.03 -7.27 -7.97
N HIS A 431 31.78 -6.01 -7.59
CA HIS A 431 30.92 -5.66 -6.47
C HIS A 431 29.45 -6.04 -6.72
N ALA A 432 28.93 -5.70 -7.90
CA ALA A 432 27.53 -6.07 -8.26
C ALA A 432 27.34 -7.59 -8.29
N ARG A 433 28.33 -8.33 -8.81
CA ARG A 433 28.31 -9.79 -8.78
C ARG A 433 28.25 -10.31 -7.34
N HIS A 434 29.15 -9.86 -6.48
CA HIS A 434 29.15 -10.24 -5.07
C HIS A 434 27.80 -9.88 -4.40
N PHE A 435 27.30 -8.66 -4.65
CA PHE A 435 26.03 -8.25 -4.07
C PHE A 435 24.88 -9.19 -4.48
N PHE A 436 24.69 -9.44 -5.78
CA PHE A 436 23.57 -10.25 -6.23
C PHE A 436 23.72 -11.73 -5.89
N GLU A 437 24.94 -12.27 -6.04
CA GLU A 437 25.16 -13.70 -5.89
C GLU A 437 25.40 -14.17 -4.46
N ASP A 438 25.95 -13.32 -3.57
CA ASP A 438 26.35 -13.72 -2.23
C ASP A 438 25.62 -12.93 -1.11
N VAL A 439 25.04 -11.77 -1.41
CA VAL A 439 24.29 -10.97 -0.44
C VAL A 439 22.79 -11.08 -0.73
N TRP A 440 22.33 -10.67 -1.90
CA TRP A 440 20.92 -10.64 -2.25
C TRP A 440 20.32 -12.07 -2.33
N ALA A 441 21.03 -13.01 -2.93
CA ALA A 441 20.61 -14.40 -3.03
C ALA A 441 20.40 -15.08 -1.65
N LEU A 442 21.02 -14.55 -0.60
CA LEU A 442 20.91 -15.02 0.78
C LEU A 442 20.06 -14.12 1.69
N ARG A 443 19.44 -13.06 1.14
CA ARG A 443 18.57 -12.15 1.89
C ARG A 443 17.17 -12.76 2.00
N PRO A 444 16.62 -12.94 3.21
CA PRO A 444 15.23 -13.37 3.37
C PRO A 444 14.27 -12.33 2.79
N LEU A 445 13.32 -12.77 1.95
CA LEU A 445 12.32 -11.92 1.32
C LEU A 445 10.91 -12.28 1.82
N LYS A 446 10.12 -11.28 2.19
CA LYS A 446 8.71 -11.45 2.61
C LYS A 446 7.87 -12.06 1.48
N SER A 447 8.12 -11.65 0.24
CA SER A 447 7.50 -12.20 -0.97
C SER A 447 7.75 -13.69 -1.15
N LEU A 448 8.83 -14.20 -0.57
CA LEU A 448 9.19 -15.62 -0.52
C LEU A 448 8.86 -16.27 0.83
N GLY A 449 7.97 -15.65 1.63
CA GLY A 449 7.58 -16.17 2.93
C GLY A 449 8.71 -16.18 3.97
N GLY A 450 9.67 -15.27 3.85
CA GLY A 450 10.85 -15.16 4.72
C GLY A 450 12.00 -16.10 4.33
N ASN A 451 11.87 -16.84 3.22
CA ASN A 451 12.97 -17.66 2.70
C ASN A 451 13.94 -16.78 1.88
N THR A 452 15.19 -17.22 1.81
CA THR A 452 16.15 -16.64 0.87
C THR A 452 15.84 -17.07 -0.57
N PRO A 453 16.18 -16.28 -1.61
CA PRO A 453 16.07 -16.74 -2.98
C PRO A 453 16.73 -18.10 -3.22
N LEU A 454 17.91 -18.35 -2.62
CA LEU A 454 18.64 -19.60 -2.76
C LEU A 454 17.90 -20.80 -2.14
N ASP A 455 17.26 -20.63 -0.98
CA ASP A 455 16.49 -21.71 -0.34
C ASP A 455 15.13 -21.92 -1.04
N ALA A 456 14.51 -20.82 -1.48
CA ALA A 456 13.17 -20.84 -2.08
C ALA A 456 13.12 -21.62 -3.40
N VAL A 457 14.20 -21.66 -4.20
CA VAL A 457 14.21 -22.40 -5.48
C VAL A 457 14.04 -23.90 -5.35
N GLY A 458 14.25 -24.47 -4.16
CA GLY A 458 13.99 -25.88 -3.87
C GLY A 458 12.50 -26.26 -3.89
N SER A 459 11.59 -25.30 -3.75
CA SER A 459 10.15 -25.48 -3.84
C SER A 459 9.62 -25.07 -5.20
N SER A 460 8.83 -25.90 -5.86
CA SER A 460 8.28 -25.63 -7.21
C SER A 460 7.44 -24.34 -7.24
N LEU A 461 6.67 -24.06 -6.17
CA LEU A 461 5.88 -22.85 -6.05
C LEU A 461 6.76 -21.63 -5.80
N MET A 462 7.69 -21.71 -4.84
CA MET A 462 8.57 -20.60 -4.50
C MET A 462 9.54 -20.28 -5.62
N ARG A 463 10.02 -21.28 -6.36
CA ARG A 463 10.84 -21.08 -7.57
C ARG A 463 10.19 -20.12 -8.56
N LYS A 464 8.88 -20.24 -8.80
CA LYS A 464 8.14 -19.31 -9.67
C LYS A 464 8.15 -17.88 -9.15
N ARG A 465 8.05 -17.70 -7.84
CA ARG A 465 8.16 -16.37 -7.21
C ARG A 465 9.59 -15.82 -7.31
N VAL A 466 10.62 -16.67 -7.16
CA VAL A 466 12.02 -16.25 -7.33
C VAL A 466 12.28 -15.76 -8.75
N PHE A 467 11.70 -16.38 -9.79
CA PHE A 467 11.78 -15.86 -11.16
C PHE A 467 11.31 -14.40 -11.22
N GLY A 468 10.15 -14.10 -10.63
CA GLY A 468 9.59 -12.75 -10.60
C GLY A 468 10.45 -11.77 -9.79
N ALA A 469 10.96 -12.19 -8.63
CA ALA A 469 11.84 -11.35 -7.80
C ALA A 469 13.14 -11.01 -8.54
N VAL A 470 13.76 -11.98 -9.24
CA VAL A 470 14.96 -11.75 -10.06
C VAL A 470 14.65 -10.82 -11.23
N ALA A 471 13.51 -11.02 -11.94
CA ALA A 471 13.10 -10.16 -13.03
C ALA A 471 12.87 -8.71 -12.57
N PHE A 472 12.20 -8.53 -11.45
CA PHE A 472 11.94 -7.22 -10.86
C PHE A 472 13.25 -6.49 -10.50
N VAL A 473 14.17 -7.14 -9.77
CA VAL A 473 15.44 -6.53 -9.38
C VAL A 473 16.31 -6.24 -10.59
N ALA A 474 16.32 -7.12 -11.61
CA ALA A 474 17.03 -6.90 -12.87
C ALA A 474 16.52 -5.66 -13.61
N ASP A 475 15.20 -5.49 -13.69
CA ASP A 475 14.58 -4.32 -14.34
C ASP A 475 14.91 -3.03 -13.58
N CYS A 476 14.85 -3.05 -12.24
CA CYS A 476 15.21 -1.90 -11.39
C CYS A 476 16.71 -1.53 -11.57
N PHE A 477 17.59 -2.54 -11.56
CA PHE A 477 19.01 -2.35 -11.73
C PHE A 477 19.35 -1.75 -13.11
N THR A 478 18.77 -2.29 -14.18
CA THR A 478 19.00 -1.80 -15.55
C THR A 478 18.63 -0.32 -15.70
N GLY A 479 17.58 0.13 -15.02
CA GLY A 479 17.15 1.55 -15.04
C GLY A 479 18.08 2.50 -14.30
N THR A 480 18.97 1.99 -13.46
CA THR A 480 19.84 2.78 -12.55
C THR A 480 21.33 2.65 -12.82
N VAL A 481 21.74 1.75 -13.72
CA VAL A 481 23.14 1.54 -14.07
C VAL A 481 23.77 2.85 -14.57
N PRO A 482 24.98 3.23 -14.05
CA PRO A 482 25.70 4.39 -14.53
C PRO A 482 25.93 4.36 -16.03
N GLN A 483 25.87 5.51 -16.66
CA GLN A 483 26.14 5.66 -18.09
C GLN A 483 27.57 6.10 -18.35
N LYS A 484 28.16 5.61 -19.42
CA LYS A 484 29.47 6.05 -19.93
C LYS A 484 29.35 6.63 -21.33
N ARG A 485 30.25 7.55 -21.65
CA ARG A 485 30.34 8.13 -23.01
C ARG A 485 31.37 7.39 -23.84
N ILE A 486 30.96 6.87 -24.98
CA ILE A 486 31.85 6.27 -26.00
C ILE A 486 31.72 7.12 -27.28
N GLY A 487 32.72 7.98 -27.53
CA GLY A 487 32.63 8.97 -28.61
C GLY A 487 31.50 9.98 -28.34
N THR A 488 30.52 10.04 -29.24
CA THR A 488 29.32 10.90 -29.12
C THR A 488 28.13 10.19 -28.46
N GLN A 489 28.21 8.87 -28.27
CA GLN A 489 27.10 8.08 -27.71
C GLN A 489 27.24 7.93 -26.21
N VAL A 490 26.10 7.97 -25.53
CA VAL A 490 25.94 7.67 -24.11
C VAL A 490 25.33 6.28 -24.01
N VAL A 491 26.05 5.35 -23.39
CA VAL A 491 25.63 3.96 -23.24
C VAL A 491 25.69 3.53 -21.76
N PRO A 492 24.81 2.64 -21.32
CA PRO A 492 24.93 2.10 -19.95
C PRO A 492 26.25 1.32 -19.80
N MET A 493 26.82 1.36 -18.58
CA MET A 493 27.96 0.50 -18.24
C MET A 493 27.50 -0.96 -18.23
N ASP A 494 28.38 -1.86 -18.68
CA ASP A 494 28.16 -3.31 -18.57
C ASP A 494 28.61 -3.77 -17.17
N VAL A 495 27.67 -3.73 -16.22
CA VAL A 495 27.97 -3.96 -14.79
C VAL A 495 27.68 -5.40 -14.37
N TYR A 496 26.49 -5.93 -14.71
CA TYR A 496 26.09 -7.26 -14.29
C TYR A 496 25.10 -7.91 -15.24
N ASP A 497 25.35 -9.20 -15.57
CA ASP A 497 24.42 -10.03 -16.32
C ASP A 497 23.60 -10.94 -15.39
N PHE A 498 22.31 -10.70 -15.31
CA PHE A 498 21.38 -11.49 -14.50
C PHE A 498 21.21 -12.94 -14.97
N ALA A 499 21.68 -13.29 -16.17
CA ALA A 499 21.75 -14.68 -16.59
C ALA A 499 22.65 -15.51 -15.66
N ALA A 500 23.73 -14.91 -15.14
CA ALA A 500 24.61 -15.54 -14.15
C ALA A 500 23.88 -15.83 -12.82
N LEU A 501 23.07 -14.89 -12.31
CA LEU A 501 22.26 -15.11 -11.12
C LEU A 501 21.21 -16.19 -11.35
N ARG A 502 20.52 -16.16 -12.51
CA ARG A 502 19.54 -17.19 -12.86
C ARG A 502 20.18 -18.58 -12.91
N HIS A 503 21.35 -18.69 -13.52
CA HIS A 503 22.10 -19.94 -13.57
C HIS A 503 22.51 -20.42 -12.17
N LYS A 504 23.05 -19.54 -11.33
CA LYS A 504 23.41 -19.83 -9.93
C LYS A 504 22.22 -20.35 -9.11
N LEU A 505 21.03 -19.80 -9.33
CA LEU A 505 19.79 -20.18 -8.66
C LEU A 505 19.07 -21.35 -9.36
N GLY A 506 19.59 -21.89 -10.45
CA GLY A 506 18.93 -22.97 -11.20
C GLY A 506 17.60 -22.53 -11.84
N LEU A 507 17.46 -21.26 -12.17
CA LEU A 507 16.25 -20.66 -12.75
C LEU A 507 16.23 -20.77 -14.28
N GLU A 508 16.42 -21.96 -14.82
CA GLU A 508 16.25 -22.23 -16.23
C GLU A 508 14.77 -22.53 -16.50
N TYR A 509 14.21 -21.95 -17.58
CA TYR A 509 12.83 -22.24 -17.95
C TYR A 509 12.72 -23.72 -18.33
N VAL A 510 11.85 -24.45 -17.65
CA VAL A 510 11.49 -25.80 -18.08
C VAL A 510 10.61 -25.66 -19.30
N SER A 511 11.11 -26.09 -20.44
CA SER A 511 10.31 -26.13 -21.68
C SER A 511 9.11 -27.06 -21.43
N ALA A 512 7.91 -26.52 -21.48
CA ALA A 512 6.67 -27.26 -21.30
C ALA A 512 6.30 -28.06 -22.56
N ALA A 513 7.18 -28.89 -23.05
CA ALA A 513 6.85 -30.00 -23.93
C ALA A 513 7.89 -31.10 -23.69
N PRO A 514 7.52 -32.24 -23.11
CA PRO A 514 8.31 -33.42 -23.35
C PRO A 514 8.32 -33.65 -24.84
N PRO A 515 9.47 -34.06 -25.46
CA PRO A 515 9.47 -34.42 -26.85
C PRO A 515 8.39 -35.48 -27.07
N HIS A 516 7.53 -35.28 -28.08
CA HIS A 516 6.66 -36.34 -28.57
C HIS A 516 7.57 -37.52 -28.95
N VAL A 517 7.66 -38.47 -28.04
CA VAL A 517 8.17 -39.78 -28.41
C VAL A 517 7.00 -40.45 -29.12
N ASP A 518 7.09 -40.54 -30.46
CA ASP A 518 6.21 -41.41 -31.20
C ASP A 518 6.40 -42.85 -30.68
N VAL A 519 5.53 -43.25 -29.79
CA VAL A 519 5.46 -44.65 -29.34
C VAL A 519 4.76 -45.42 -30.47
N PRO A 520 5.40 -46.41 -31.09
CA PRO A 520 4.75 -47.24 -32.09
C PRO A 520 3.47 -47.87 -31.46
N ALA A 521 2.39 -47.88 -32.24
CA ALA A 521 1.06 -48.33 -31.80
C ALA A 521 0.97 -49.79 -31.31
N ASP A 522 2.07 -50.56 -31.38
CA ASP A 522 2.14 -52.00 -31.06
C ASP A 522 3.05 -52.34 -29.86
N ALA A 523 3.42 -51.40 -29.02
CA ALA A 523 4.18 -51.67 -27.81
C ALA A 523 3.25 -52.27 -26.69
N PRO A 524 3.59 -53.39 -26.05
CA PRO A 524 2.81 -53.88 -24.91
C PRO A 524 2.81 -52.86 -23.78
N PRO A 525 1.70 -52.75 -23.02
CA PRO A 525 1.62 -51.79 -21.93
C PRO A 525 2.74 -52.07 -20.89
N PRO A 526 3.43 -51.02 -20.41
CA PRO A 526 4.46 -51.15 -19.40
C PRO A 526 3.82 -51.73 -18.11
N PRO A 527 4.59 -52.55 -17.35
CA PRO A 527 4.10 -53.08 -16.07
C PRO A 527 3.70 -51.91 -15.16
N PRO A 528 2.63 -52.08 -14.34
CA PRO A 528 2.19 -51.00 -13.45
C PRO A 528 3.37 -50.61 -12.53
N ALA A 529 3.65 -49.31 -12.52
CA ALA A 529 4.64 -48.76 -11.62
C ALA A 529 4.28 -49.12 -10.17
N PRO A 530 5.28 -49.42 -9.31
CA PRO A 530 5.00 -49.64 -7.91
C PRO A 530 4.25 -48.44 -7.34
N VAL A 531 3.11 -48.71 -6.69
CA VAL A 531 2.32 -47.69 -6.00
C VAL A 531 3.20 -47.15 -4.87
N VAL A 532 3.91 -46.08 -5.13
CA VAL A 532 4.53 -45.27 -4.10
C VAL A 532 3.36 -44.64 -3.34
N ALA A 533 3.22 -44.99 -2.07
CA ALA A 533 2.26 -44.35 -1.20
C ALA A 533 2.43 -42.83 -1.32
N PRO A 534 1.34 -42.03 -1.50
CA PRO A 534 1.45 -40.58 -1.67
C PRO A 534 2.19 -40.02 -0.46
N ALA A 535 3.28 -39.32 -0.72
CA ALA A 535 3.96 -38.55 0.31
C ALA A 535 2.91 -37.67 1.02
N LYS A 536 2.85 -37.74 2.36
CA LYS A 536 1.94 -36.92 3.18
C LYS A 536 2.21 -35.48 2.77
N ARG A 537 1.25 -34.85 2.05
CA ARG A 537 1.32 -33.43 1.78
C ARG A 537 1.24 -32.66 3.10
N GLU A 538 2.08 -31.66 3.28
CA GLU A 538 1.98 -30.78 4.44
C GLU A 538 0.60 -30.13 4.51
N ILE A 539 -0.01 -30.15 5.67
CA ILE A 539 -1.37 -29.59 5.90
C ILE A 539 -1.48 -28.15 5.44
N ALA A 540 -0.40 -27.36 5.59
CA ALA A 540 -0.32 -25.97 5.16
C ALA A 540 -0.46 -25.75 3.64
N ALA A 541 -0.29 -26.80 2.83
CA ALA A 541 -0.35 -26.76 1.37
C ALA A 541 -1.66 -27.35 0.80
N LEU A 542 -2.61 -27.76 1.65
CA LEU A 542 -3.89 -28.31 1.23
C LEU A 542 -4.87 -27.21 0.79
N ASN A 543 -5.68 -27.50 -0.23
CA ASN A 543 -6.79 -26.64 -0.62
C ASN A 543 -8.03 -26.84 0.29
N ALA A 544 -9.06 -26.00 0.14
CA ALA A 544 -10.25 -26.03 1.00
C ALA A 544 -10.98 -27.38 0.96
N ALA A 545 -11.04 -28.06 -0.19
CA ALA A 545 -11.68 -29.37 -0.31
C ALA A 545 -10.86 -30.49 0.35
N GLU A 546 -9.54 -30.44 0.21
CA GLU A 546 -8.61 -31.35 0.87
C GLU A 546 -8.62 -31.16 2.40
N LEU A 547 -8.68 -29.89 2.87
CA LEU A 547 -8.83 -29.56 4.29
C LEU A 547 -10.16 -30.09 4.85
N ALA A 548 -11.26 -29.92 4.11
CA ALA A 548 -12.56 -30.43 4.53
C ALA A 548 -12.61 -31.96 4.62
N GLY A 549 -11.73 -32.66 3.89
CA GLY A 549 -11.59 -34.11 3.91
C GLY A 549 -10.69 -34.66 5.04
N LEU A 550 -10.04 -33.79 5.83
CA LEU A 550 -9.19 -34.25 6.95
C LEU A 550 -10.03 -34.84 8.08
N ASP A 551 -9.57 -35.94 8.64
CA ASP A 551 -10.13 -36.46 9.89
C ASP A 551 -9.68 -35.59 11.07
N VAL A 552 -10.52 -34.62 11.41
CA VAL A 552 -10.29 -33.62 12.46
C VAL A 552 -9.99 -34.32 13.82
N ALA A 553 -10.55 -35.50 14.04
CA ALA A 553 -10.31 -36.27 15.27
C ALA A 553 -8.91 -36.90 15.34
N ALA A 554 -8.28 -37.15 14.20
CA ALA A 554 -6.94 -37.73 14.12
C ALA A 554 -5.80 -36.71 14.21
N LEU A 555 -6.07 -35.42 14.01
CA LEU A 555 -5.05 -34.36 14.03
C LEU A 555 -4.47 -34.16 15.43
N SER A 556 -3.16 -33.95 15.52
CA SER A 556 -2.49 -33.42 16.72
C SER A 556 -2.85 -31.95 16.94
N PRO A 557 -2.59 -31.34 18.11
CA PRO A 557 -2.83 -29.93 18.33
C PRO A 557 -2.09 -29.01 17.36
N ASP A 558 -0.88 -29.35 16.97
CA ASP A 558 -0.08 -28.59 15.99
C ASP A 558 -0.65 -28.72 14.57
N GLU A 559 -1.00 -29.93 14.15
CA GLU A 559 -1.67 -30.16 12.86
C GLU A 559 -3.03 -29.50 12.79
N ALA A 560 -3.78 -29.45 13.88
CA ALA A 560 -5.05 -28.69 13.95
C ALA A 560 -4.84 -27.18 13.80
N GLU A 561 -3.78 -26.62 14.39
CA GLU A 561 -3.42 -25.21 14.18
C GLU A 561 -2.95 -24.93 12.75
N GLN A 562 -2.15 -25.82 12.16
CA GLN A 562 -1.74 -25.68 10.74
C GLN A 562 -2.96 -25.72 9.81
N ALA A 563 -3.91 -26.64 10.04
CA ALA A 563 -5.14 -26.76 9.28
C ALA A 563 -6.04 -25.53 9.47
N MET A 564 -6.15 -25.03 10.69
CA MET A 564 -6.87 -23.79 10.99
C MET A 564 -6.27 -22.59 10.25
N ARG A 565 -4.94 -22.42 10.29
CA ARG A 565 -4.23 -21.32 9.60
C ARG A 565 -4.36 -21.44 8.08
N ALA A 566 -4.29 -22.67 7.53
CA ALA A 566 -4.51 -22.93 6.12
C ALA A 566 -5.96 -22.58 5.71
N ALA A 567 -6.95 -22.97 6.51
CA ALA A 567 -8.35 -22.64 6.28
C ALA A 567 -8.61 -21.10 6.35
N LEU A 568 -7.99 -20.39 7.30
CA LEU A 568 -8.07 -18.93 7.38
C LEU A 568 -7.46 -18.24 6.14
N LYS A 569 -6.33 -18.73 5.64
CA LYS A 569 -5.70 -18.23 4.41
C LYS A 569 -6.60 -18.40 3.17
N LEU A 570 -7.45 -19.41 3.18
CA LEU A 570 -8.41 -19.72 2.12
C LEU A 570 -9.79 -19.08 2.34
N ASP A 571 -9.92 -18.19 3.34
CA ASP A 571 -11.18 -17.60 3.81
C ASP A 571 -12.29 -18.63 4.14
N ALA A 572 -11.90 -19.87 4.42
CA ALA A 572 -12.78 -20.95 4.82
C ALA A 572 -13.03 -20.91 6.34
N ARG A 573 -13.72 -19.87 6.81
CA ARG A 573 -13.88 -19.52 8.23
C ARG A 573 -14.55 -20.62 9.05
N GLU A 574 -15.57 -21.27 8.51
CA GLU A 574 -16.26 -22.37 9.18
C GLU A 574 -15.33 -23.56 9.45
N LEU A 575 -14.51 -23.92 8.45
CA LEU A 575 -13.47 -24.95 8.58
C LEU A 575 -12.41 -24.56 9.60
N ALA A 576 -11.96 -23.30 9.57
CA ALA A 576 -10.97 -22.79 10.54
C ALA A 576 -11.51 -22.89 11.97
N VAL A 577 -12.77 -22.53 12.21
CA VAL A 577 -13.43 -22.65 13.52
C VAL A 577 -13.57 -24.11 13.93
N ALA A 578 -13.88 -25.02 13.00
CA ALA A 578 -13.97 -26.46 13.28
C ALA A 578 -12.61 -27.02 13.72
N PHE A 579 -11.51 -26.71 13.00
CA PHE A 579 -10.17 -27.11 13.39
C PHE A 579 -9.74 -26.51 14.72
N ALA A 580 -10.04 -25.22 14.95
CA ALA A 580 -9.74 -24.56 16.21
C ALA A 580 -10.43 -25.23 17.40
N ARG A 581 -11.73 -25.53 17.28
CA ARG A 581 -12.51 -26.22 18.31
C ARG A 581 -11.98 -27.63 18.60
N ALA A 582 -11.63 -28.35 17.55
CA ALA A 582 -11.05 -29.68 17.73
C ALA A 582 -9.67 -29.60 18.41
N GLY A 583 -8.84 -28.66 18.02
CA GLY A 583 -7.51 -28.44 18.58
C GLY A 583 -7.51 -28.11 20.08
N VAL A 584 -8.48 -27.26 20.54
CA VAL A 584 -8.59 -26.89 21.95
C VAL A 584 -9.09 -28.09 22.82
N MET A 585 -9.81 -29.03 22.24
CA MET A 585 -10.30 -30.21 22.95
C MET A 585 -9.28 -31.36 23.07
N LYS A 586 -8.14 -31.26 22.39
CA LYS A 586 -7.09 -32.29 22.44
C LYS A 586 -6.40 -32.34 23.80
N PRO A 587 -5.91 -33.51 24.22
CA PRO A 587 -5.07 -33.63 25.42
C PRO A 587 -3.84 -32.71 25.36
N PHE A 588 -3.25 -32.45 26.51
CA PHE A 588 -2.00 -31.66 26.58
C PHE A 588 -0.92 -32.35 25.73
N ASP A 589 -0.20 -31.53 24.99
CA ASP A 589 0.94 -31.94 24.19
C ASP A 589 2.12 -31.03 24.51
N ALA A 590 3.18 -31.58 25.04
CA ALA A 590 4.37 -30.84 25.44
C ALA A 590 5.11 -30.17 24.23
N ALA A 591 4.90 -30.72 23.02
CA ALA A 591 5.45 -30.12 21.80
C ALA A 591 4.69 -28.86 21.39
N LYS A 592 3.45 -28.66 21.88
CA LYS A 592 2.61 -27.51 21.56
C LYS A 592 1.91 -26.96 22.82
N PRO A 593 2.65 -26.33 23.75
CA PRO A 593 2.07 -25.73 24.96
C PRO A 593 1.24 -24.50 24.68
N ASP A 594 1.64 -23.66 23.71
CA ASP A 594 0.90 -22.46 23.31
C ASP A 594 -0.26 -22.84 22.38
N ARG A 595 -1.49 -22.70 22.89
CA ARG A 595 -2.75 -22.92 22.13
C ARG A 595 -3.57 -21.64 21.95
N TYR A 596 -3.00 -20.49 22.24
CA TYR A 596 -3.71 -19.22 22.10
C TYR A 596 -4.33 -19.01 20.70
N PRO A 597 -3.66 -19.32 19.56
CA PRO A 597 -4.26 -19.15 18.23
C PRO A 597 -5.55 -19.97 18.02
N LEU A 598 -5.57 -21.21 18.55
CA LEU A 598 -6.74 -22.08 18.49
C LEU A 598 -7.90 -21.54 19.34
N TYR A 599 -7.63 -21.15 20.59
CA TYR A 599 -8.64 -20.54 21.45
C TYR A 599 -9.18 -19.21 20.86
N ALA A 600 -8.30 -18.34 20.37
CA ALA A 600 -8.68 -17.07 19.79
C ALA A 600 -9.63 -17.21 18.59
N THR A 601 -9.37 -18.21 17.72
CA THR A 601 -10.21 -18.52 16.57
C THR A 601 -11.54 -19.15 16.99
N ALA A 602 -11.52 -20.09 17.94
CA ALA A 602 -12.74 -20.73 18.46
C ALA A 602 -13.67 -19.72 19.16
N ILE A 603 -13.12 -18.77 19.94
CA ILE A 603 -13.85 -17.66 20.57
C ILE A 603 -14.50 -16.78 19.49
N THR A 604 -13.72 -16.41 18.46
CA THR A 604 -14.22 -15.58 17.36
C THR A 604 -15.38 -16.27 16.62
N GLY A 605 -15.28 -17.59 16.40
CA GLY A 605 -16.34 -18.40 15.81
C GLY A 605 -17.61 -18.43 16.66
N ALA A 606 -17.49 -18.65 17.96
CA ALA A 606 -18.62 -18.63 18.89
C ALA A 606 -19.33 -17.26 18.93
N VAL A 607 -18.58 -16.16 18.87
CA VAL A 607 -19.15 -14.80 18.74
C VAL A 607 -19.91 -14.60 17.43
N ALA A 608 -19.37 -15.13 16.32
CA ALA A 608 -20.01 -15.02 15.00
C ALA A 608 -21.31 -15.83 14.92
N GLU A 609 -21.39 -16.95 15.63
CA GLU A 609 -22.59 -17.80 15.76
C GLU A 609 -23.63 -17.22 16.75
N GLY A 610 -23.29 -16.14 17.45
CA GLY A 610 -24.16 -15.53 18.46
C GLY A 610 -24.16 -16.26 19.81
N ASP A 611 -23.32 -17.27 20.01
CA ASP A 611 -23.19 -18.02 21.26
C ASP A 611 -22.23 -17.33 22.24
N ALA A 612 -22.74 -16.31 22.91
CA ALA A 612 -22.01 -15.54 23.89
C ALA A 612 -21.52 -16.37 25.08
N GLY A 613 -22.33 -17.36 25.51
CA GLY A 613 -21.99 -18.25 26.63
C GLY A 613 -20.77 -19.07 26.30
N LYS A 614 -20.75 -19.70 25.12
CA LYS A 614 -19.63 -20.50 24.63
C LYS A 614 -18.36 -19.70 24.41
N ALA A 615 -18.50 -18.46 23.92
CA ALA A 615 -17.36 -17.58 23.72
C ALA A 615 -16.65 -17.24 25.06
N VAL A 616 -17.43 -16.95 26.12
CA VAL A 616 -16.90 -16.69 27.46
C VAL A 616 -16.25 -17.96 28.05
N GLU A 617 -16.92 -19.10 27.95
CA GLU A 617 -16.40 -20.39 28.41
C GLU A 617 -15.04 -20.72 27.76
N LEU A 618 -14.93 -20.54 26.45
CA LEU A 618 -13.69 -20.75 25.70
C LEU A 618 -12.57 -19.79 26.11
N ALA A 619 -12.90 -18.51 26.38
CA ALA A 619 -11.91 -17.54 26.81
C ALA A 619 -11.35 -17.87 28.20
N GLU A 620 -12.22 -18.26 29.14
CA GLU A 620 -11.82 -18.69 30.49
C GLU A 620 -11.07 -20.03 30.49
N ALA A 621 -11.48 -20.97 29.63
CA ALA A 621 -10.77 -22.24 29.48
C ALA A 621 -9.37 -22.04 28.89
N GLY A 622 -9.23 -21.16 27.89
CA GLY A 622 -7.95 -20.82 27.28
C GLY A 622 -6.99 -20.15 28.27
N GLU A 623 -7.48 -19.21 29.08
CA GLU A 623 -6.67 -18.54 30.10
C GLU A 623 -6.16 -19.54 31.16
N ARG A 624 -7.03 -20.45 31.63
CA ARG A 624 -6.62 -21.53 32.54
C ARG A 624 -5.61 -22.47 31.90
N TYR A 625 -5.85 -22.89 30.66
CA TYR A 625 -4.91 -23.75 29.94
C TYR A 625 -3.53 -23.12 29.80
N ASP A 626 -3.47 -21.81 29.44
CA ASP A 626 -2.22 -21.06 29.33
C ASP A 626 -1.47 -20.98 30.66
N ALA A 627 -2.18 -20.69 31.74
CA ALA A 627 -1.60 -20.66 33.08
C ALA A 627 -1.03 -22.03 33.50
N ASP A 628 -1.78 -23.13 33.25
CA ASP A 628 -1.43 -24.49 33.71
C ASP A 628 -0.32 -25.12 32.84
N HIS A 629 -0.25 -24.78 31.54
CA HIS A 629 0.56 -25.53 30.59
C HIS A 629 1.58 -24.69 29.79
N ASN A 630 1.42 -23.35 29.76
CA ASN A 630 2.31 -22.45 29.03
C ASN A 630 2.92 -21.36 29.97
N GLY A 631 2.80 -21.56 31.29
CA GLY A 631 3.36 -20.66 32.29
C GLY A 631 2.77 -19.24 32.25
N GLY A 632 1.57 -19.06 31.72
CA GLY A 632 0.94 -17.75 31.58
C GLY A 632 1.54 -16.88 30.46
N GLY A 633 2.27 -17.49 29.52
CA GLY A 633 2.96 -16.76 28.43
C GLY A 633 2.03 -15.97 27.51
N ARG A 634 0.70 -16.24 27.55
CA ARG A 634 -0.34 -15.53 26.77
C ARG A 634 -1.39 -14.85 27.65
N ALA A 635 -1.06 -14.57 28.92
CA ALA A 635 -1.99 -13.94 29.86
C ALA A 635 -2.51 -12.58 29.36
N VAL A 636 -1.63 -11.76 28.73
CA VAL A 636 -2.00 -10.47 28.18
C VAL A 636 -2.99 -10.60 27.02
N GLU A 637 -2.69 -11.50 26.08
CA GLU A 637 -3.54 -11.74 24.91
C GLU A 637 -4.92 -12.31 25.30
N PHE A 638 -4.97 -13.22 26.26
CA PHE A 638 -6.23 -13.74 26.78
C PHE A 638 -7.00 -12.66 27.55
N GLY A 639 -6.33 -11.86 28.38
CA GLY A 639 -6.93 -10.71 29.08
C GLY A 639 -7.56 -9.72 28.13
N LEU A 640 -6.83 -9.31 27.08
CA LEU A 640 -7.36 -8.42 26.03
C LEU A 640 -8.52 -9.05 25.28
N LYS A 641 -8.40 -10.33 24.88
CA LYS A 641 -9.46 -11.03 24.14
C LYS A 641 -10.74 -11.11 24.96
N LYS A 642 -10.62 -11.36 26.26
CA LYS A 642 -11.73 -11.43 27.21
C LYS A 642 -12.39 -10.04 27.39
N ALA A 643 -11.60 -8.97 27.54
CA ALA A 643 -12.11 -7.62 27.63
C ALA A 643 -12.88 -7.22 26.37
N GLN A 644 -12.29 -7.45 25.18
CA GLN A 644 -12.93 -7.20 23.88
C GLN A 644 -14.22 -8.03 23.68
N LEU A 645 -14.24 -9.26 24.19
CA LEU A 645 -15.43 -10.10 24.13
C LEU A 645 -16.57 -9.46 24.93
N PHE A 646 -16.32 -9.01 26.18
CA PHE A 646 -17.33 -8.36 27.00
C PHE A 646 -17.80 -7.03 26.40
N VAL A 647 -16.91 -6.28 25.74
CA VAL A 647 -17.29 -5.08 24.97
C VAL A 647 -18.28 -5.45 23.86
N LYS A 648 -17.99 -6.49 23.06
CA LYS A 648 -18.89 -6.96 22.00
C LYS A 648 -20.24 -7.43 22.54
N LEU A 649 -20.25 -8.05 23.71
CA LEU A 649 -21.46 -8.49 24.41
C LEU A 649 -22.21 -7.35 25.11
N LYS A 650 -21.68 -6.14 25.04
CA LYS A 650 -22.21 -4.94 25.72
C LYS A 650 -22.33 -5.10 27.24
N ASP A 651 -21.48 -5.94 27.84
CA ASP A 651 -21.40 -6.13 29.28
C ASP A 651 -20.30 -5.23 29.85
N THR A 652 -20.68 -4.01 30.15
CA THR A 652 -19.77 -2.95 30.61
C THR A 652 -19.09 -3.32 31.93
N ALA A 653 -19.80 -4.00 32.85
CA ALA A 653 -19.24 -4.36 34.13
C ALA A 653 -18.12 -5.41 34.00
N ARG A 654 -18.37 -6.48 33.27
CA ARG A 654 -17.34 -7.50 33.02
C ARG A 654 -16.22 -7.02 32.15
N ALA A 655 -16.48 -6.15 31.16
CA ALA A 655 -15.45 -5.51 30.35
C ALA A 655 -14.50 -4.67 31.22
N ALA A 656 -15.03 -3.82 32.08
CA ALA A 656 -14.23 -3.01 32.99
C ALA A 656 -13.41 -3.87 33.95
N ALA A 657 -14.01 -4.91 34.54
CA ALA A 657 -13.29 -5.84 35.42
C ALA A 657 -12.16 -6.59 34.71
N ALA A 658 -12.35 -6.96 33.43
CA ALA A 658 -11.30 -7.60 32.62
C ALA A 658 -10.13 -6.64 32.31
N PHE A 659 -10.42 -5.38 32.02
CA PHE A 659 -9.38 -4.35 31.86
C PHE A 659 -8.66 -4.07 33.19
N ASP A 660 -9.38 -3.99 34.32
CA ASP A 660 -8.77 -3.82 35.63
C ASP A 660 -7.82 -4.97 35.98
N ALA A 661 -8.20 -6.21 35.69
CA ALA A 661 -7.35 -7.37 35.92
C ALA A 661 -6.09 -7.32 35.03
N LEU A 662 -6.23 -6.93 33.75
CA LEU A 662 -5.11 -6.76 32.82
C LEU A 662 -4.13 -5.68 33.32
N ILE A 663 -4.66 -4.54 33.73
CA ILE A 663 -3.87 -3.42 34.28
C ILE A 663 -3.18 -3.82 35.59
N ALA A 664 -3.85 -4.58 36.46
CA ALA A 664 -3.25 -5.04 37.71
C ALA A 664 -2.05 -5.97 37.48
N GLY A 665 -2.11 -6.82 36.43
CA GLY A 665 -0.99 -7.67 36.03
C GLY A 665 0.16 -6.91 35.34
N HIS A 666 -0.16 -5.77 34.70
CA HIS A 666 0.80 -5.01 33.88
C HIS A 666 0.64 -3.50 34.14
N PRO A 667 0.92 -3.01 35.35
CA PRO A 667 0.61 -1.64 35.76
C PRO A 667 1.41 -0.55 35.03
N ASP A 668 2.54 -0.92 34.44
CA ASP A 668 3.41 0.00 33.72
C ASP A 668 3.08 0.13 32.22
N GLU A 669 2.18 -0.71 31.72
CA GLU A 669 1.71 -0.67 30.32
C GLU A 669 0.61 0.39 30.15
N GLY A 670 1.01 1.64 29.98
CA GLY A 670 0.10 2.79 29.85
C GLY A 670 -0.98 2.62 28.78
N LYS A 671 -0.71 1.85 27.72
CA LYS A 671 -1.64 1.54 26.64
C LYS A 671 -2.92 0.84 27.13
N PHE A 672 -2.85 0.01 28.17
CA PHE A 672 -4.04 -0.68 28.65
C PHE A 672 -5.05 0.26 29.29
N TYR A 673 -4.58 1.34 29.92
CA TYR A 673 -5.45 2.36 30.51
C TYR A 673 -6.19 3.16 29.43
N SER A 674 -5.50 3.59 28.38
CA SER A 674 -6.12 4.33 27.27
C SER A 674 -7.10 3.46 26.49
N THR A 675 -6.74 2.20 26.18
CA THR A 675 -7.64 1.25 25.51
C THR A 675 -8.90 0.98 26.37
N ALA A 676 -8.76 0.82 27.68
CA ALA A 676 -9.90 0.65 28.57
C ALA A 676 -10.82 1.87 28.55
N ALA A 677 -10.26 3.08 28.61
CA ALA A 677 -11.03 4.33 28.56
C ALA A 677 -11.77 4.49 27.23
N GLU A 678 -11.12 4.20 26.07
CA GLU A 678 -11.73 4.22 24.75
C GLU A 678 -12.91 3.26 24.64
N GLU A 679 -12.73 2.02 25.11
CA GLU A 679 -13.79 1.02 25.04
C GLU A 679 -14.97 1.36 25.94
N MET A 680 -14.73 1.91 27.14
CA MET A 680 -15.81 2.39 28.01
C MET A 680 -16.56 3.58 27.38
N LEU A 681 -15.87 4.50 26.69
CA LEU A 681 -16.51 5.57 25.92
C LEU A 681 -17.39 5.01 24.80
N ARG A 682 -16.88 4.01 24.06
CA ARG A 682 -17.65 3.33 23.00
C ARG A 682 -18.91 2.67 23.53
N MET A 683 -18.85 2.15 24.74
CA MET A 683 -19.98 1.57 25.46
C MET A 683 -20.88 2.61 26.15
N LYS A 684 -20.58 3.90 26.01
CA LYS A 684 -21.29 5.03 26.64
C LYS A 684 -21.25 5.01 28.19
N ASP A 685 -20.17 4.48 28.76
CA ASP A 685 -19.92 4.50 30.20
C ASP A 685 -18.88 5.59 30.53
N GLY A 686 -19.33 6.84 30.52
CA GLY A 686 -18.51 8.02 30.85
C GLY A 686 -17.80 7.94 32.19
N PRO A 687 -18.46 7.55 33.30
CA PRO A 687 -17.82 7.44 34.60
C PRO A 687 -16.62 6.49 34.64
N ARG A 688 -16.75 5.27 34.06
CA ARG A 688 -15.64 4.30 34.02
C ARG A 688 -14.57 4.72 33.02
N ALA A 689 -14.94 5.27 31.87
CA ALA A 689 -14.00 5.83 30.92
C ALA A 689 -13.11 6.91 31.55
N LYS A 690 -13.72 7.83 32.32
CA LYS A 690 -13.01 8.86 33.04
C LYS A 690 -12.02 8.26 34.07
N ALA A 691 -12.46 7.28 34.85
CA ALA A 691 -11.61 6.63 35.84
C ALA A 691 -10.37 5.94 35.22
N PHE A 692 -10.52 5.25 34.07
CA PHE A 692 -9.39 4.67 33.37
C PHE A 692 -8.47 5.74 32.78
N ALA A 693 -9.03 6.80 32.17
CA ALA A 693 -8.24 7.90 31.62
C ALA A 693 -7.43 8.64 32.70
N GLU A 694 -7.99 8.86 33.90
CA GLU A 694 -7.29 9.48 35.03
C GLU A 694 -6.13 8.61 35.53
N ARG A 695 -6.32 7.32 35.63
CA ARG A 695 -5.26 6.36 35.99
C ARG A 695 -4.17 6.32 34.93
N GLY A 696 -4.54 6.31 33.66
CA GLY A 696 -3.60 6.35 32.52
C GLY A 696 -2.80 7.66 32.49
N LEU A 697 -3.45 8.78 32.77
CA LEU A 697 -2.81 10.09 32.88
C LEU A 697 -1.76 10.12 33.98
N ALA A 698 -2.08 9.55 35.17
CA ALA A 698 -1.13 9.45 36.25
C ALA A 698 0.11 8.62 35.87
N LYS A 699 -0.09 7.48 35.19
CA LYS A 699 0.99 6.63 34.71
C LYS A 699 1.82 7.28 33.61
N ALA A 700 1.18 7.97 32.67
CA ALA A 700 1.87 8.70 31.61
C ALA A 700 2.83 9.77 32.17
N ARG A 701 2.39 10.49 33.21
CA ARG A 701 3.20 11.49 33.93
C ARG A 701 4.36 10.86 34.70
N GLU A 702 4.11 9.75 35.39
CA GLU A 702 5.16 8.98 36.07
C GLU A 702 6.25 8.50 35.11
N ALA A 703 5.85 8.02 33.93
CA ALA A 703 6.76 7.54 32.88
C ALA A 703 7.36 8.65 31.98
N GLY A 704 6.91 9.90 32.12
CA GLY A 704 7.31 11.02 31.26
C GLY A 704 6.84 10.88 29.79
N ASN A 705 5.81 10.07 29.53
CA ASN A 705 5.28 9.80 28.20
C ASN A 705 4.23 10.87 27.81
N ARG A 706 4.67 11.91 27.11
CA ARG A 706 3.84 13.05 26.73
C ARG A 706 2.72 12.70 25.75
N ASP A 707 2.94 11.73 24.84
CA ASP A 707 1.93 11.32 23.87
C ASP A 707 0.76 10.62 24.55
N LEU A 708 1.07 9.70 25.45
CA LEU A 708 0.05 9.03 26.27
C LEU A 708 -0.64 10.02 27.21
N GLU A 709 0.09 11.00 27.76
CA GLU A 709 -0.49 12.07 28.58
C GLU A 709 -1.53 12.88 27.81
N GLY A 710 -1.19 13.33 26.59
CA GLY A 710 -2.09 14.05 25.70
C GLY A 710 -3.33 13.24 25.38
N HIS A 711 -3.15 11.97 24.99
CA HIS A 711 -4.24 11.06 24.67
C HIS A 711 -5.18 10.79 25.86
N CYS A 712 -4.65 10.57 27.03
CA CYS A 712 -5.46 10.38 28.25
C CYS A 712 -6.24 11.65 28.64
N LEU A 713 -5.69 12.86 28.42
CA LEU A 713 -6.40 14.11 28.61
C LEU A 713 -7.58 14.27 27.65
N GLU A 714 -7.41 13.90 26.38
CA GLU A 714 -8.49 13.89 25.38
C GLU A 714 -9.61 12.93 25.78
N LEU A 715 -9.25 11.72 26.20
CA LEU A 715 -10.20 10.71 26.66
C LEU A 715 -10.95 11.17 27.93
N GLN A 716 -10.28 11.81 28.86
CA GLN A 716 -10.90 12.39 30.06
C GLN A 716 -11.91 13.48 29.68
N ALA A 717 -11.54 14.38 28.76
CA ALA A 717 -12.44 15.42 28.28
C ALA A 717 -13.65 14.83 27.50
N ALA A 718 -13.44 13.76 26.72
CA ALA A 718 -14.50 13.05 26.03
C ALA A 718 -15.45 12.35 27.02
N ALA A 719 -14.91 11.73 28.07
CA ALA A 719 -15.70 11.08 29.12
C ALA A 719 -16.56 12.07 29.92
N GLN A 720 -16.04 13.29 30.19
CA GLN A 720 -16.81 14.35 30.83
C GLN A 720 -17.98 14.87 29.98
N ARG A 721 -17.85 14.82 28.67
CA ARG A 721 -18.93 15.21 27.75
C ARG A 721 -19.97 14.11 27.53
N ALA A 722 -19.59 12.86 27.77
CA ALA A 722 -20.47 11.69 27.59
C ALA A 722 -21.24 11.30 28.85
N GLY A 723 -20.88 11.81 30.03
CA GLY A 723 -21.57 11.61 31.31
C GLY A 723 -22.36 12.82 31.70
#